data_d28aa6dd2a5e9486132f5c6cd0c2028b
#
_entry.id   d28aa6dd2a5e9486132f5c6cd0c2028b
#
_cell.length_a   1.000
_cell.length_b   1.000
_cell.length_c   1.000
_cell.angle_alpha   90.00
_cell.angle_beta   90.00
_cell.angle_gamma   90.00
#
_symmetry.space_group_name_H-M   'P 1'
#
loop_
_entity.id
_entity.type
_entity.pdbx_description
1 polymer ?
#
loop_
_entity_poly.entity_id
_entity_poly.type
_entity_poly.pdbx_seq_one_letter_code
_entity_poly.pdbx_strand_id
1 'polypeptide(L)'
;VKRMDWCALGAALMLSLGLSGCGGGGGGDVTSGPTPQPSAAATPCDGGVAVATAQSAGALVGKQAAAAVLGCTGAITDPRWTQTSGPSVSLLSAQTQLIHFEPSEAGSYGFRVTYRDGLGQPGSRDVTVTITDSPTKALAIVRNHQAVRMGGNVSVRAWATPGEVVQSVSWIQLEGPSVELRAVDGLAKQFVAPAVTRDSLLRFRATVTTASGTDSQDVLVLVEKYDQAPDNSNSHVWSGLHVSRVHSYLASGPYASLLAGCVYDAKLTDATVCTLGQLPLLGQETNGDLPSVEQVMNHVVVSHDWLGANFEAFLRANDTQGDFRRMLMSTTAIVLGAHVRPSFYNPATGAIYLDADNFWLAPAERDTIDEVPDFRSDFGSSLAYAYLWRYAKADQRFFKYWDPQQRVARTQSDLLAEAGWLLYHELSHANDFIPSSQYAVLGKADTVNAFVSGRYRRGELVSDVLHDQFPLTSLEMEGLAEVDFFGSAATADQKAYTADQVAGFFAADLATDPYAYSDPREDLAMTLEETLMSLRLGVQRDVAFVPNDSAGIVFDDVRWGQRGRVGDPRMRVRVKLVAAAVAPWLDSAAPDSLPAPVAMRAGESWEANLTLTPMDSSPRHALSASAETARRAEERHALEHWAARTRDRREAHDRVDRWLRR
;
A
#
# COMPACT_ATOMS: atom_id res chain seq x y z
N VAL A 1 -33.27 -12.46 20.68
CA VAL A 1 -34.32 -13.31 20.18
C VAL A 1 -33.83 -14.09 18.98
N LYS A 2 -33.72 -15.40 19.09
CA LYS A 2 -33.35 -16.43 18.09
C LYS A 2 -32.12 -16.16 17.23
N ARG A 3 -30.98 -16.65 17.72
CA ARG A 3 -29.81 -17.00 16.91
C ARG A 3 -30.20 -18.09 15.90
N MET A 4 -29.94 -17.87 14.64
CA MET A 4 -29.90 -18.93 13.63
C MET A 4 -28.44 -19.29 13.40
N ASP A 5 -28.10 -20.51 13.80
CA ASP A 5 -26.81 -21.15 13.47
C ASP A 5 -26.77 -21.45 11.97
N TRP A 6 -25.81 -20.88 11.30
CA TRP A 6 -25.40 -21.29 9.95
C TRP A 6 -24.02 -21.93 10.03
N CYS A 7 -24.02 -23.20 10.38
CA CYS A 7 -22.90 -24.10 10.09
C CYS A 7 -23.22 -24.91 8.85
N ALA A 8 -22.20 -25.08 8.03
CA ALA A 8 -22.03 -26.02 6.93
C ALA A 8 -22.76 -25.72 5.61
N LEU A 9 -21.95 -25.36 4.59
CA LEU A 9 -21.85 -26.08 3.30
C LEU A 9 -20.88 -25.34 2.37
N GLY A 10 -19.87 -26.04 1.86
CA GLY A 10 -19.08 -25.53 0.73
C GLY A 10 -17.67 -26.10 0.62
N ALA A 11 -17.50 -27.39 0.88
CA ALA A 11 -16.35 -28.11 0.33
C ALA A 11 -16.75 -28.81 -0.98
N ALA A 12 -15.81 -28.89 -1.91
CA ALA A 12 -15.80 -29.60 -3.20
C ALA A 12 -16.22 -28.72 -4.40
N LEU A 13 -15.34 -28.51 -5.40
CA LEU A 13 -14.99 -29.55 -6.37
C LEU A 13 -13.86 -29.03 -7.28
N MET A 14 -12.68 -29.61 -7.17
CA MET A 14 -11.73 -29.65 -8.27
C MET A 14 -12.03 -30.92 -9.05
N LEU A 15 -12.57 -30.79 -10.26
CA LEU A 15 -12.69 -31.92 -11.19
C LEU A 15 -11.82 -31.66 -12.40
N SER A 16 -10.79 -32.46 -12.52
CA SER A 16 -10.01 -32.69 -13.73
C SER A 16 -10.91 -33.29 -14.82
N LEU A 17 -11.03 -32.66 -15.97
CA LEU A 17 -11.59 -33.27 -17.18
C LEU A 17 -10.51 -33.34 -18.25
N GLY A 18 -10.04 -34.54 -18.49
CA GLY A 18 -9.33 -34.89 -19.70
C GLY A 18 -10.30 -34.91 -20.90
N LEU A 19 -9.91 -34.29 -21.98
CA LEU A 19 -10.60 -34.36 -23.26
C LEU A 19 -9.69 -34.97 -24.31
N SER A 20 -9.98 -36.19 -24.66
CA SER A 20 -9.63 -36.78 -25.95
C SER A 20 -10.74 -36.47 -26.94
N GLY A 21 -10.46 -35.90 -28.06
CA GLY A 21 -11.40 -35.67 -29.16
C GLY A 21 -10.67 -35.47 -30.47
N CYS A 22 -10.95 -36.37 -31.41
CA CYS A 22 -10.41 -36.42 -32.75
C CYS A 22 -11.07 -35.43 -33.74
N GLY A 23 -10.26 -34.88 -34.64
CA GLY A 23 -10.50 -34.87 -36.06
C GLY A 23 -11.15 -33.65 -36.69
N GLY A 24 -10.43 -33.02 -37.64
CA GLY A 24 -11.04 -32.22 -38.72
C GLY A 24 -10.13 -31.07 -39.20
N GLY A 25 -9.54 -31.21 -40.37
CA GLY A 25 -8.54 -30.30 -40.94
C GLY A 25 -9.09 -28.94 -41.39
N GLY A 26 -8.18 -27.96 -41.40
CA GLY A 26 -8.36 -26.63 -41.97
C GLY A 26 -7.07 -25.84 -41.74
N GLY A 27 -6.30 -25.59 -42.81
CA GLY A 27 -5.06 -24.83 -42.74
C GLY A 27 -5.29 -23.41 -42.28
N GLY A 28 -4.52 -23.01 -41.29
CA GLY A 28 -4.42 -21.67 -40.79
C GLY A 28 -3.06 -21.49 -40.14
N ASP A 29 -2.42 -20.40 -40.43
CA ASP A 29 -1.06 -20.01 -40.03
C ASP A 29 -0.67 -20.44 -38.61
N VAL A 30 0.42 -21.19 -38.55
CA VAL A 30 1.09 -21.56 -37.30
C VAL A 30 1.80 -20.29 -36.76
N THR A 31 1.10 -19.52 -35.91
CA THR A 31 1.80 -18.60 -35.04
C THR A 31 2.70 -19.43 -34.14
N SER A 32 4.00 -19.38 -34.40
CA SER A 32 5.03 -19.98 -33.58
C SER A 32 4.86 -19.53 -32.13
N GLY A 33 4.45 -20.44 -31.25
CA GLY A 33 4.49 -20.23 -29.82
C GLY A 33 5.90 -19.79 -29.38
N PRO A 34 6.03 -19.10 -28.23
CA PRO A 34 7.33 -18.64 -27.78
C PRO A 34 8.28 -19.84 -27.68
N THR A 35 9.39 -19.75 -28.42
CA THR A 35 10.47 -20.72 -28.35
C THR A 35 10.92 -20.82 -26.91
N PRO A 36 11.08 -22.03 -26.34
CA PRO A 36 11.63 -22.17 -24.98
C PRO A 36 12.98 -21.48 -24.91
N GLN A 37 13.06 -20.41 -24.12
CA GLN A 37 14.29 -19.65 -23.94
C GLN A 37 15.29 -20.53 -23.16
N PRO A 38 16.56 -20.59 -23.55
CA PRO A 38 17.52 -21.44 -22.86
C PRO A 38 17.61 -21.04 -21.39
N SER A 39 17.44 -22.00 -20.51
CA SER A 39 17.70 -21.86 -19.08
C SER A 39 19.14 -21.36 -18.92
N ALA A 40 19.30 -20.11 -18.46
CA ALA A 40 20.61 -19.57 -18.16
C ALA A 40 21.29 -20.44 -17.09
N ALA A 41 22.60 -20.60 -17.19
CA ALA A 41 23.39 -21.36 -16.22
C ALA A 41 23.16 -20.74 -14.83
N ALA A 42 22.80 -21.58 -13.85
CA ALA A 42 22.62 -21.13 -12.48
C ALA A 42 23.91 -20.46 -12.00
N THR A 43 23.78 -19.29 -11.34
CA THR A 43 24.92 -18.56 -10.75
C THR A 43 25.78 -19.53 -9.91
N PRO A 44 27.10 -19.64 -10.16
CA PRO A 44 27.95 -20.54 -9.41
C PRO A 44 27.95 -20.22 -7.91
N CYS A 45 27.92 -21.27 -7.08
CA CYS A 45 27.94 -21.14 -5.63
C CYS A 45 29.32 -21.45 -5.09
N ASP A 46 29.86 -20.58 -4.26
CA ASP A 46 31.08 -20.79 -3.49
C ASP A 46 30.73 -20.75 -1.99
N GLY A 47 31.03 -21.85 -1.29
CA GLY A 47 30.73 -21.97 0.14
C GLY A 47 29.25 -21.75 0.49
N GLY A 48 28.32 -22.19 -0.39
CA GLY A 48 26.88 -22.07 -0.16
C GLY A 48 26.29 -20.70 -0.48
N VAL A 49 27.07 -19.74 -0.98
CA VAL A 49 26.64 -18.36 -1.31
C VAL A 49 27.19 -17.97 -2.68
N ALA A 50 26.40 -17.27 -3.47
CA ALA A 50 26.82 -16.71 -4.75
C ALA A 50 26.65 -15.18 -4.74
N VAL A 51 27.39 -14.49 -5.63
CA VAL A 51 27.21 -13.07 -5.92
C VAL A 51 26.97 -12.87 -7.41
N ALA A 52 26.19 -11.88 -7.76
CA ALA A 52 25.85 -11.56 -9.15
C ALA A 52 25.75 -10.05 -9.36
N THR A 53 25.89 -9.60 -10.62
CA THR A 53 25.69 -8.21 -11.02
C THR A 53 24.67 -8.09 -12.16
N ALA A 54 24.05 -6.92 -12.31
CA ALA A 54 22.97 -6.73 -13.27
C ALA A 54 23.37 -6.95 -14.72
N GLN A 55 24.61 -6.73 -15.08
CA GLN A 55 25.02 -6.68 -16.49
C GLN A 55 26.08 -7.70 -16.82
N SER A 56 25.83 -8.50 -17.85
CA SER A 56 26.78 -9.44 -18.41
C SER A 56 27.88 -8.75 -19.25
N ALA A 57 27.64 -7.52 -19.72
CA ALA A 57 28.51 -6.76 -20.63
C ALA A 57 29.15 -5.49 -20.03
N GLY A 58 29.11 -5.35 -18.70
CA GLY A 58 29.53 -4.12 -18.00
C GLY A 58 28.40 -3.12 -17.83
N ALA A 59 28.46 -2.37 -16.74
CA ALA A 59 27.52 -1.29 -16.45
C ALA A 59 27.99 0.02 -17.09
N LEU A 60 27.06 0.90 -17.43
CA LEU A 60 27.34 2.17 -18.12
C LEU A 60 26.99 3.36 -17.22
N VAL A 61 27.75 4.42 -17.36
CA VAL A 61 27.41 5.72 -16.75
C VAL A 61 26.00 6.15 -17.18
N GLY A 62 25.20 6.64 -16.22
CA GLY A 62 23.82 7.07 -16.43
C GLY A 62 22.78 5.95 -16.57
N LYS A 63 23.19 4.68 -16.34
CA LYS A 63 22.29 3.53 -16.26
C LYS A 63 22.40 2.89 -14.87
N GLN A 64 21.28 2.46 -14.31
CA GLN A 64 21.31 1.78 -13.02
C GLN A 64 22.12 0.49 -13.07
N ALA A 65 22.94 0.28 -12.07
CA ALA A 65 23.69 -0.93 -11.83
C ALA A 65 23.17 -1.61 -10.57
N ALA A 66 23.35 -2.93 -10.48
CA ALA A 66 22.93 -3.70 -9.32
C ALA A 66 23.94 -4.80 -8.97
N ALA A 67 23.96 -5.19 -7.69
CA ALA A 67 24.67 -6.35 -7.19
C ALA A 67 23.78 -7.12 -6.22
N ALA A 68 23.90 -8.45 -6.23
CA ALA A 68 23.09 -9.34 -5.41
C ALA A 68 23.96 -10.40 -4.71
N VAL A 69 23.49 -10.83 -3.53
CA VAL A 69 24.01 -12.01 -2.80
C VAL A 69 22.90 -13.04 -2.68
N LEU A 70 23.19 -14.29 -3.03
CA LEU A 70 22.22 -15.38 -3.09
C LEU A 70 22.59 -16.50 -2.13
N GLY A 71 21.62 -17.00 -1.37
CA GLY A 71 21.75 -18.23 -0.61
C GLY A 71 21.54 -19.45 -1.51
N CYS A 72 22.53 -20.32 -1.58
CA CYS A 72 22.49 -21.52 -2.41
C CYS A 72 22.02 -22.76 -1.65
N THR A 73 22.42 -22.90 -0.39
CA THR A 73 22.11 -24.06 0.46
C THR A 73 21.20 -23.74 1.64
N GLY A 74 20.90 -22.46 1.85
CA GLY A 74 20.00 -21.98 2.91
C GLY A 74 19.75 -20.49 2.77
N ALA A 75 18.77 -20.00 3.52
CA ALA A 75 18.40 -18.59 3.49
C ALA A 75 19.52 -17.71 4.06
N ILE A 76 19.80 -16.60 3.42
CA ILE A 76 20.64 -15.52 3.95
C ILE A 76 19.77 -14.65 4.87
N THR A 77 20.29 -14.29 6.04
CA THR A 77 19.66 -13.33 6.95
C THR A 77 20.62 -12.17 7.25
N ASP A 78 20.06 -11.04 7.69
CA ASP A 78 20.79 -9.82 8.06
C ASP A 78 21.79 -9.31 6.99
N PRO A 79 21.43 -9.27 5.69
CA PRO A 79 22.33 -8.73 4.69
C PRO A 79 22.55 -7.24 4.94
N ARG A 80 23.83 -6.81 4.86
CA ARG A 80 24.21 -5.40 4.98
C ARG A 80 25.30 -5.08 3.99
N TRP A 81 25.00 -4.14 3.09
CA TRP A 81 25.94 -3.68 2.09
C TRP A 81 26.62 -2.39 2.52
N THR A 82 27.92 -2.31 2.25
CA THR A 82 28.72 -1.09 2.41
C THR A 82 29.56 -0.90 1.17
N GLN A 83 29.69 0.33 0.71
CA GLN A 83 30.62 0.66 -0.34
C GLN A 83 32.05 0.68 0.24
N THR A 84 33.00 0.00 -0.42
CA THR A 84 34.39 -0.11 0.02
C THR A 84 35.37 0.69 -0.83
N SER A 85 35.01 0.98 -2.10
CA SER A 85 35.84 1.75 -3.01
C SER A 85 35.03 2.33 -4.17
N GLY A 86 35.64 3.26 -4.91
CA GLY A 86 35.05 3.90 -6.07
C GLY A 86 34.33 5.21 -5.73
N PRO A 87 33.78 5.92 -6.74
CA PRO A 87 32.96 7.10 -6.52
C PRO A 87 31.76 6.80 -5.62
N SER A 88 31.43 7.74 -4.72
CA SER A 88 30.36 7.54 -3.73
C SER A 88 28.99 7.41 -4.36
N VAL A 89 28.19 6.43 -3.92
CA VAL A 89 26.80 6.22 -4.33
C VAL A 89 25.87 6.03 -3.14
N SER A 90 24.61 6.39 -3.31
CA SER A 90 23.56 6.11 -2.34
C SER A 90 23.02 4.69 -2.52
N LEU A 91 22.96 3.92 -1.43
CA LEU A 91 22.43 2.55 -1.42
C LEU A 91 21.10 2.55 -0.64
N LEU A 92 19.98 2.76 -1.35
CA LEU A 92 18.64 2.80 -0.74
C LEU A 92 18.15 1.43 -0.23
N SER A 93 18.74 0.33 -0.73
CA SER A 93 18.40 -1.05 -0.39
C SER A 93 19.54 -1.81 0.31
N ALA A 94 20.35 -1.11 1.11
CA ALA A 94 21.55 -1.68 1.74
C ALA A 94 21.30 -2.88 2.67
N GLN A 95 20.06 -3.05 3.18
CA GLN A 95 19.65 -4.16 4.06
C GLN A 95 18.88 -5.27 3.33
N THR A 96 18.87 -5.26 2.01
CA THR A 96 18.29 -6.34 1.20
C THR A 96 19.38 -7.21 0.56
N GLN A 97 19.02 -8.37 -0.01
CA GLN A 97 19.99 -9.21 -0.70
C GLN A 97 20.41 -8.64 -2.06
N LEU A 98 19.77 -7.59 -2.54
CA LEU A 98 20.09 -6.94 -3.80
C LEU A 98 20.14 -5.43 -3.62
N ILE A 99 21.27 -4.82 -3.97
CA ILE A 99 21.43 -3.37 -4.04
C ILE A 99 21.36 -2.90 -5.49
N HIS A 100 20.88 -1.68 -5.66
CA HIS A 100 21.02 -0.93 -6.91
C HIS A 100 21.58 0.46 -6.64
N PHE A 101 22.21 1.06 -7.64
CA PHE A 101 22.76 2.40 -7.58
C PHE A 101 22.86 3.01 -8.99
N GLU A 102 22.95 4.33 -9.06
CA GLU A 102 23.11 5.07 -10.30
C GLU A 102 24.53 5.65 -10.36
N PRO A 103 25.43 5.09 -11.19
CA PRO A 103 26.79 5.57 -11.32
C PRO A 103 26.85 6.86 -12.15
N SER A 104 27.49 7.90 -11.60
CA SER A 104 27.72 9.19 -12.27
C SER A 104 29.03 9.23 -13.05
N GLU A 105 29.96 8.32 -12.79
CA GLU A 105 31.31 8.28 -13.36
C GLU A 105 31.71 6.87 -13.76
N ALA A 106 32.58 6.74 -14.77
CA ALA A 106 33.20 5.47 -15.08
C ALA A 106 34.23 5.10 -14.00
N GLY A 107 34.40 3.80 -13.76
CA GLY A 107 35.32 3.32 -12.75
C GLY A 107 34.91 1.99 -12.13
N SER A 108 35.68 1.58 -11.14
CA SER A 108 35.42 0.37 -10.34
C SER A 108 34.74 0.76 -9.03
N TYR A 109 33.56 0.21 -8.79
CA TYR A 109 32.78 0.38 -7.57
C TYR A 109 32.85 -0.90 -6.76
N GLY A 110 33.52 -0.84 -5.60
CA GLY A 110 33.63 -1.99 -4.69
C GLY A 110 32.58 -1.93 -3.60
N PHE A 111 31.95 -3.05 -3.34
CA PHE A 111 30.98 -3.24 -2.28
C PHE A 111 31.32 -4.45 -1.44
N ARG A 112 31.02 -4.40 -0.15
CA ARG A 112 31.06 -5.57 0.74
C ARG A 112 29.66 -5.82 1.27
N VAL A 113 29.18 -7.06 1.17
CA VAL A 113 28.01 -7.53 1.89
C VAL A 113 28.43 -8.40 3.05
N THR A 114 27.93 -8.10 4.25
CA THR A 114 27.95 -8.99 5.41
C THR A 114 26.57 -9.61 5.59
N TYR A 115 26.51 -10.83 6.10
CA TYR A 115 25.26 -11.58 6.25
C TYR A 115 25.43 -12.71 7.27
N ARG A 116 24.32 -13.36 7.62
CA ARG A 116 24.33 -14.69 8.23
C ARG A 116 23.87 -15.71 7.18
N ASP A 117 24.58 -16.83 7.11
CA ASP A 117 24.24 -17.93 6.20
C ASP A 117 23.06 -18.77 6.72
N GLY A 118 22.69 -19.83 5.97
CA GLY A 118 21.59 -20.74 6.33
C GLY A 118 21.79 -21.52 7.63
N LEU A 119 22.99 -21.50 8.21
CA LEU A 119 23.31 -22.05 9.53
C LEU A 119 23.40 -20.95 10.62
N GLY A 120 23.11 -19.70 10.28
CA GLY A 120 23.20 -18.55 11.16
C GLY A 120 24.65 -18.05 11.40
N GLN A 121 25.64 -18.60 10.67
CA GLN A 121 27.03 -18.19 10.81
C GLN A 121 27.28 -16.86 10.07
N PRO A 122 28.09 -15.97 10.64
CA PRO A 122 28.46 -14.72 9.97
C PRO A 122 29.34 -15.00 8.76
N GLY A 123 29.03 -14.32 7.66
CA GLY A 123 29.78 -14.38 6.41
C GLY A 123 29.90 -13.01 5.76
N SER A 124 30.80 -12.90 4.80
CA SER A 124 30.93 -11.72 3.95
C SER A 124 31.36 -12.07 2.54
N ARG A 125 31.01 -11.20 1.57
CA ARG A 125 31.49 -11.26 0.18
C ARG A 125 31.81 -9.85 -0.30
N ASP A 126 32.86 -9.75 -1.10
CA ASP A 126 33.21 -8.55 -1.83
C ASP A 126 32.71 -8.67 -3.28
N VAL A 127 32.15 -7.58 -3.79
CA VAL A 127 31.64 -7.49 -5.15
C VAL A 127 32.20 -6.22 -5.79
N THR A 128 32.73 -6.35 -7.01
CA THR A 128 33.17 -5.21 -7.80
C THR A 128 32.28 -5.08 -9.03
N VAL A 129 31.73 -3.87 -9.23
CA VAL A 129 30.97 -3.50 -10.41
C VAL A 129 31.81 -2.52 -11.22
N THR A 130 32.16 -2.89 -12.44
CA THR A 130 32.91 -2.00 -13.35
C THR A 130 31.92 -1.20 -14.19
N ILE A 131 32.04 0.12 -14.14
CA ILE A 131 31.24 1.07 -14.89
C ILE A 131 32.14 1.64 -16.00
N THR A 132 31.63 1.63 -17.22
CA THR A 132 32.31 2.21 -18.39
C THR A 132 31.54 3.40 -18.93
N ASP A 133 32.23 4.30 -19.62
CA ASP A 133 31.56 5.39 -20.30
C ASP A 133 30.58 4.85 -21.35
N SER A 134 29.41 5.46 -21.42
CA SER A 134 28.45 5.17 -22.48
C SER A 134 28.87 5.87 -23.76
N PRO A 135 29.02 5.19 -24.91
CA PRO A 135 29.35 5.82 -26.16
C PRO A 135 28.21 6.70 -26.71
N THR A 136 26.99 6.53 -26.15
CA THR A 136 25.80 7.27 -26.54
C THR A 136 25.07 7.75 -25.31
N LYS A 137 24.28 8.82 -25.43
CA LYS A 137 23.37 9.27 -24.37
C LYS A 137 22.44 8.11 -24.01
N ALA A 138 22.32 7.81 -22.71
CA ALA A 138 21.30 6.88 -22.24
C ALA A 138 19.91 7.42 -22.56
N LEU A 139 19.05 6.60 -23.15
CA LEU A 139 17.66 6.95 -23.46
C LEU A 139 16.67 6.22 -22.56
N ALA A 140 17.08 5.10 -21.94
CA ALA A 140 16.27 4.27 -21.08
C ALA A 140 16.73 4.35 -19.62
N ILE A 141 15.77 4.41 -18.71
CA ILE A 141 15.93 4.21 -17.26
C ILE A 141 15.01 3.07 -16.85
N VAL A 142 15.51 2.14 -16.06
CA VAL A 142 14.69 1.08 -15.47
C VAL A 142 14.68 1.20 -13.95
N ARG A 143 13.67 0.65 -13.31
CA ARG A 143 13.61 0.53 -11.86
C ARG A 143 13.27 -0.88 -11.42
N ASN A 144 13.39 -1.03 -10.11
CA ASN A 144 13.09 -2.18 -9.32
C ASN A 144 14.01 -3.36 -9.62
N HIS A 145 15.33 -3.07 -9.62
CA HIS A 145 16.26 -4.06 -9.16
C HIS A 145 15.91 -4.36 -7.69
N GLN A 146 15.38 -5.53 -7.40
CA GLN A 146 14.83 -5.83 -6.08
C GLN A 146 15.03 -7.27 -5.67
N ALA A 147 14.97 -7.51 -4.36
CA ALA A 147 14.84 -8.83 -3.77
C ALA A 147 13.40 -9.01 -3.26
N VAL A 148 12.77 -10.11 -3.60
CA VAL A 148 11.39 -10.44 -3.24
C VAL A 148 11.30 -11.92 -2.85
N ARG A 149 10.45 -12.25 -1.91
CA ARG A 149 10.18 -13.64 -1.54
C ARG A 149 9.35 -14.35 -2.60
N MET A 150 9.60 -15.64 -2.82
CA MET A 150 8.81 -16.45 -3.76
C MET A 150 7.31 -16.35 -3.47
N GLY A 151 6.49 -16.29 -4.51
CA GLY A 151 5.04 -16.09 -4.44
C GLY A 151 4.62 -14.62 -4.29
N GLY A 152 5.55 -13.68 -4.04
CA GLY A 152 5.25 -12.25 -3.94
C GLY A 152 4.97 -11.62 -5.30
N ASN A 153 4.13 -10.59 -5.29
CA ASN A 153 3.92 -9.76 -6.45
C ASN A 153 5.15 -8.87 -6.72
N VAL A 154 5.45 -8.66 -7.98
CA VAL A 154 6.61 -7.90 -8.45
C VAL A 154 6.20 -6.97 -9.57
N SER A 155 6.60 -5.71 -9.52
CA SER A 155 6.50 -4.78 -10.64
C SER A 155 7.88 -4.35 -11.13
N VAL A 156 7.99 -4.13 -12.44
CA VAL A 156 9.16 -3.54 -13.10
C VAL A 156 8.70 -2.44 -14.06
N ARG A 157 9.43 -1.32 -14.12
CA ARG A 157 9.08 -0.18 -14.95
C ARG A 157 10.27 0.36 -15.71
N ALA A 158 10.02 0.93 -16.90
CA ALA A 158 11.00 1.65 -17.68
C ALA A 158 10.48 3.05 -18.03
N TRP A 159 11.40 4.00 -18.14
CA TRP A 159 11.15 5.36 -18.60
C TRP A 159 12.14 5.75 -19.68
N ALA A 160 11.82 6.83 -20.39
CA ALA A 160 12.84 7.59 -21.10
C ALA A 160 13.60 8.52 -20.15
N THR A 161 14.85 8.84 -20.46
CA THR A 161 15.62 9.86 -19.73
C THR A 161 14.97 11.25 -19.89
N PRO A 162 15.19 12.19 -18.94
CA PRO A 162 14.59 13.52 -19.01
C PRO A 162 14.81 14.22 -20.36
N GLY A 163 13.74 14.77 -20.91
CA GLY A 163 13.73 15.42 -22.22
C GLY A 163 13.40 14.51 -23.41
N GLU A 164 13.29 13.21 -23.20
CA GLU A 164 12.84 12.25 -24.21
C GLU A 164 11.37 11.84 -23.94
N VAL A 165 10.65 11.52 -25.00
CA VAL A 165 9.27 11.02 -24.94
C VAL A 165 9.25 9.57 -25.38
N VAL A 166 8.69 8.69 -24.55
CA VAL A 166 8.56 7.27 -24.87
C VAL A 166 7.53 7.08 -25.99
N GLN A 167 7.94 6.40 -27.05
CA GLN A 167 7.07 5.94 -28.13
C GLN A 167 6.60 4.50 -27.89
N SER A 168 7.49 3.64 -27.39
CA SER A 168 7.16 2.28 -27.02
C SER A 168 8.14 1.71 -25.99
N VAL A 169 7.66 0.73 -25.20
CA VAL A 169 8.49 -0.10 -24.31
C VAL A 169 8.18 -1.55 -24.57
N SER A 170 9.20 -2.36 -24.77
CA SER A 170 9.09 -3.82 -24.83
C SER A 170 9.91 -4.47 -23.73
N TRP A 171 9.42 -5.60 -23.22
CA TRP A 171 10.04 -6.37 -22.16
C TRP A 171 10.26 -7.81 -22.58
N ILE A 172 11.46 -8.34 -22.31
CA ILE A 172 11.79 -9.75 -22.49
C ILE A 172 12.48 -10.28 -21.24
N GLN A 173 12.19 -11.53 -20.87
CA GLN A 173 12.94 -12.23 -19.84
C GLN A 173 14.17 -12.89 -20.47
N LEU A 174 15.36 -12.66 -19.88
CA LEU A 174 16.65 -13.18 -20.34
C LEU A 174 17.13 -14.38 -19.53
N GLU A 175 16.86 -14.40 -18.22
CA GLU A 175 17.37 -15.41 -17.28
C GLU A 175 16.34 -15.77 -16.21
N GLY A 176 16.52 -16.95 -15.64
CA GLY A 176 15.74 -17.45 -14.50
C GLY A 176 14.49 -18.24 -14.89
N PRO A 177 13.76 -18.77 -13.89
CA PRO A 177 12.48 -19.44 -14.10
C PRO A 177 11.51 -18.55 -14.87
N SER A 178 10.81 -19.11 -15.87
CA SER A 178 9.89 -18.36 -16.71
C SER A 178 8.71 -17.81 -15.91
N VAL A 179 8.32 -16.56 -16.16
CA VAL A 179 7.18 -15.89 -15.55
C VAL A 179 6.27 -15.25 -16.62
N GLU A 180 4.99 -15.09 -16.30
CA GLU A 180 4.05 -14.37 -17.15
C GLU A 180 4.10 -12.88 -16.85
N LEU A 181 4.57 -12.07 -17.81
CA LEU A 181 4.60 -10.62 -17.69
C LEU A 181 3.24 -10.04 -18.09
N ARG A 182 2.50 -9.47 -17.12
CA ARG A 182 1.23 -8.77 -17.34
C ARG A 182 1.47 -7.26 -17.35
N ALA A 183 0.70 -6.50 -18.13
CA ALA A 183 0.80 -5.05 -18.14
C ALA A 183 0.19 -4.46 -16.86
N VAL A 184 0.89 -3.51 -16.24
CA VAL A 184 0.32 -2.57 -15.26
C VAL A 184 -0.16 -1.33 -16.02
N ASP A 185 0.72 -0.81 -16.86
CA ASP A 185 0.44 0.27 -17.82
C ASP A 185 1.35 0.13 -19.06
N GLY A 186 1.44 1.16 -19.90
CA GLY A 186 2.28 1.14 -21.09
C GLY A 186 3.78 1.01 -20.82
N LEU A 187 4.25 1.34 -19.62
CA LEU A 187 5.67 1.39 -19.24
C LEU A 187 6.05 0.31 -18.22
N ALA A 188 5.08 -0.29 -17.53
CA ALA A 188 5.31 -1.21 -16.43
C ALA A 188 4.73 -2.60 -16.69
N LYS A 189 5.38 -3.60 -16.13
CA LYS A 189 4.93 -4.99 -16.09
C LYS A 189 4.90 -5.49 -14.66
N GLN A 190 4.04 -6.49 -14.43
CA GLN A 190 3.94 -7.21 -13.17
C GLN A 190 3.98 -8.72 -13.40
N PHE A 191 4.40 -9.45 -12.38
CA PHE A 191 4.36 -10.91 -12.35
C PHE A 191 4.37 -11.42 -10.90
N VAL A 192 4.07 -12.69 -10.71
CA VAL A 192 4.24 -13.36 -9.41
C VAL A 192 5.61 -14.03 -9.37
N ALA A 193 6.40 -13.77 -8.32
CA ALA A 193 7.70 -14.40 -8.12
C ALA A 193 7.54 -15.92 -8.06
N PRO A 194 8.24 -16.69 -8.90
CA PRO A 194 8.03 -18.13 -9.03
C PRO A 194 8.48 -18.88 -7.77
N ALA A 195 7.90 -20.05 -7.53
CA ALA A 195 8.38 -20.95 -6.50
C ALA A 195 9.80 -21.43 -6.87
N VAL A 196 10.73 -21.31 -5.92
CA VAL A 196 12.14 -21.68 -6.11
C VAL A 196 12.60 -22.59 -4.97
N THR A 197 13.57 -23.46 -5.27
CA THR A 197 14.19 -24.36 -4.27
C THR A 197 15.38 -23.73 -3.55
N ARG A 198 15.93 -22.67 -4.10
CA ARG A 198 16.99 -21.80 -3.55
C ARG A 198 16.81 -20.38 -4.11
N ASP A 199 17.53 -19.42 -3.56
CA ASP A 199 17.56 -18.06 -4.13
C ASP A 199 17.90 -18.12 -5.62
N SER A 200 17.11 -17.40 -6.42
CA SER A 200 17.21 -17.44 -7.88
C SER A 200 17.11 -16.06 -8.47
N LEU A 201 17.95 -15.78 -9.47
CA LEU A 201 17.89 -14.51 -10.20
C LEU A 201 17.00 -14.62 -11.43
N LEU A 202 16.18 -13.60 -11.63
CA LEU A 202 15.52 -13.33 -12.88
C LEU A 202 16.13 -12.06 -13.47
N ARG A 203 16.39 -12.09 -14.79
CA ARG A 203 16.86 -10.93 -15.54
C ARG A 203 15.86 -10.59 -16.63
N PHE A 204 15.44 -9.34 -16.65
CA PHE A 204 14.56 -8.79 -17.69
C PHE A 204 15.30 -7.70 -18.43
N ARG A 205 15.01 -7.55 -19.72
CA ARG A 205 15.45 -6.42 -20.52
C ARG A 205 14.27 -5.58 -20.94
N ALA A 206 14.31 -4.28 -20.60
CA ALA A 206 13.46 -3.27 -21.18
C ALA A 206 14.16 -2.66 -22.40
N THR A 207 13.43 -2.52 -23.49
CA THR A 207 13.86 -1.76 -24.67
C THR A 207 12.91 -0.58 -24.84
N VAL A 208 13.44 0.63 -24.71
CA VAL A 208 12.71 1.90 -24.81
C VAL A 208 13.01 2.53 -26.16
N THR A 209 11.99 2.88 -26.92
CA THR A 209 12.10 3.65 -28.17
C THR A 209 11.57 5.06 -27.93
N THR A 210 12.36 6.04 -28.36
CA THR A 210 12.03 7.48 -28.36
C THR A 210 12.23 8.06 -29.77
N ALA A 211 11.94 9.32 -29.96
CA ALA A 211 12.25 10.00 -31.23
C ALA A 211 13.76 10.08 -31.53
N SER A 212 14.60 10.04 -30.48
CA SER A 212 16.07 10.09 -30.60
C SER A 212 16.72 8.74 -30.88
N GLY A 213 15.98 7.64 -30.76
CA GLY A 213 16.49 6.29 -31.00
C GLY A 213 15.94 5.25 -30.02
N THR A 214 16.62 4.10 -30.00
CA THR A 214 16.26 2.97 -29.14
C THR A 214 17.39 2.63 -28.18
N ASP A 215 17.08 2.39 -26.92
CA ASP A 215 18.04 2.00 -25.89
C ASP A 215 17.46 0.86 -25.02
N SER A 216 18.34 0.05 -24.44
CA SER A 216 17.95 -1.09 -23.61
C SER A 216 18.68 -1.07 -22.28
N GLN A 217 17.99 -1.52 -21.23
CA GLN A 217 18.55 -1.69 -19.90
C GLN A 217 18.00 -2.96 -19.25
N ASP A 218 18.85 -3.65 -18.47
CA ASP A 218 18.48 -4.85 -17.77
C ASP A 218 18.02 -4.55 -16.34
N VAL A 219 17.03 -5.30 -15.85
CA VAL A 219 16.55 -5.32 -14.47
C VAL A 219 16.82 -6.69 -13.87
N LEU A 220 17.35 -6.72 -12.65
CA LEU A 220 17.48 -7.93 -11.83
C LEU A 220 16.34 -7.99 -10.81
N VAL A 221 15.73 -9.15 -10.70
CA VAL A 221 14.85 -9.50 -9.58
C VAL A 221 15.41 -10.75 -8.93
N LEU A 222 15.81 -10.66 -7.67
CA LEU A 222 16.22 -11.79 -6.86
C LEU A 222 14.97 -12.38 -6.19
N VAL A 223 14.67 -13.64 -6.50
CA VAL A 223 13.62 -14.39 -5.81
C VAL A 223 14.24 -15.17 -4.66
N GLU A 224 13.91 -14.78 -3.45
CA GLU A 224 14.36 -15.42 -2.22
C GLU A 224 13.54 -16.68 -1.95
N LYS A 225 14.21 -17.79 -1.66
CA LYS A 225 13.55 -18.97 -1.09
C LYS A 225 13.03 -18.64 0.30
N TYR A 226 11.73 -18.78 0.49
CA TYR A 226 11.09 -18.49 1.75
C TYR A 226 9.96 -19.47 2.07
N ASP A 227 9.95 -19.99 3.28
CA ASP A 227 8.88 -20.85 3.75
C ASP A 227 7.78 -20.00 4.38
N GLN A 228 6.62 -20.00 3.73
CA GLN A 228 5.48 -19.23 4.14
C GLN A 228 4.61 -19.99 5.14
N ALA A 229 3.84 -19.26 5.93
CA ALA A 229 2.79 -19.87 6.73
C ALA A 229 1.74 -20.54 5.83
N PRO A 230 1.19 -21.70 6.22
CA PRO A 230 0.08 -22.30 5.48
C PRO A 230 -1.15 -21.39 5.48
N ASP A 231 -1.77 -21.19 4.31
CA ASP A 231 -2.95 -20.33 4.15
C ASP A 231 -4.17 -20.73 4.98
N ASN A 232 -4.22 -21.98 5.44
CA ASN A 232 -5.35 -22.58 6.16
C ASN A 232 -5.08 -22.85 7.64
N SER A 233 -4.00 -22.33 8.19
CA SER A 233 -3.68 -22.53 9.61
C SER A 233 -4.45 -21.55 10.50
N ASN A 234 -5.45 -22.05 11.23
CA ASN A 234 -6.27 -21.26 12.14
C ASN A 234 -5.49 -20.66 13.34
N SER A 235 -4.25 -21.10 13.56
CA SER A 235 -3.42 -20.61 14.66
C SER A 235 -2.37 -19.57 14.23
N HIS A 236 -2.15 -19.35 12.93
CA HIS A 236 -1.19 -18.37 12.46
C HIS A 236 -1.81 -16.96 12.43
N VAL A 237 -1.05 -15.99 12.92
CA VAL A 237 -1.41 -14.56 12.88
C VAL A 237 -1.49 -14.05 11.43
N TRP A 238 -0.66 -14.62 10.57
CA TRP A 238 -0.59 -14.26 9.16
C TRP A 238 -1.18 -15.37 8.29
N SER A 239 -2.12 -14.99 7.43
CA SER A 239 -2.52 -15.82 6.28
C SER A 239 -1.99 -15.11 5.04
N GLY A 240 -0.96 -15.66 4.38
CA GLY A 240 -0.42 -15.12 3.13
C GLY A 240 1.01 -14.56 3.23
N LEU A 241 1.35 -13.71 2.28
CA LEU A 241 2.71 -13.42 1.87
C LEU A 241 3.40 -12.32 2.66
N HIS A 242 4.57 -12.62 3.23
CA HIS A 242 5.55 -11.62 3.61
C HIS A 242 6.50 -11.41 2.43
N VAL A 243 6.17 -10.48 1.56
CA VAL A 243 6.80 -10.33 0.23
C VAL A 243 8.23 -9.80 0.32
N SER A 244 8.53 -8.92 1.28
CA SER A 244 9.85 -8.34 1.45
C SER A 244 10.43 -8.60 2.84
N ARG A 245 11.74 -8.37 2.96
CA ARG A 245 12.40 -8.33 4.28
C ARG A 245 12.10 -7.01 4.96
N VAL A 246 12.13 -7.05 6.29
CA VAL A 246 12.09 -5.86 7.13
C VAL A 246 13.15 -5.96 8.23
N HIS A 247 13.56 -4.82 8.76
CA HIS A 247 14.49 -4.72 9.87
C HIS A 247 14.11 -3.55 10.77
N SER A 248 14.59 -3.55 12.00
CA SER A 248 14.43 -2.43 12.92
C SER A 248 15.15 -1.20 12.39
N TYR A 249 14.46 -0.07 12.25
CA TYR A 249 15.07 1.17 11.75
C TYR A 249 16.25 1.61 12.63
N LEU A 250 16.07 1.66 13.94
CA LEU A 250 17.13 1.94 14.90
C LEU A 250 17.79 0.62 15.36
N ALA A 251 18.90 0.25 14.74
CA ALA A 251 19.62 -1.00 15.04
C ALA A 251 20.12 -1.08 16.50
N SER A 252 20.29 0.05 17.20
CA SER A 252 20.67 0.12 18.61
C SER A 252 19.48 0.36 19.56
N GLY A 253 18.25 0.39 19.05
CA GLY A 253 17.04 0.58 19.84
C GLY A 253 16.80 -0.57 20.83
N PRO A 254 16.05 -0.33 21.92
CA PRO A 254 15.82 -1.32 22.97
C PRO A 254 15.11 -2.60 22.47
N TYR A 255 14.35 -2.50 21.40
CA TYR A 255 13.60 -3.61 20.81
C TYR A 255 14.18 -4.13 19.50
N ALA A 256 15.32 -3.61 19.03
CA ALA A 256 15.86 -3.86 17.70
C ALA A 256 16.01 -5.35 17.35
N SER A 257 16.40 -6.18 18.32
CA SER A 257 16.63 -7.62 18.09
C SER A 257 15.36 -8.46 17.99
N LEU A 258 14.21 -7.94 18.42
CA LEU A 258 12.97 -8.72 18.47
C LEU A 258 11.81 -8.13 17.63
N LEU A 259 11.89 -6.85 17.31
CA LEU A 259 10.80 -6.09 16.70
C LEU A 259 10.24 -6.77 15.44
N ALA A 260 11.09 -7.05 14.45
CA ALA A 260 10.65 -7.71 13.22
C ALA A 260 10.04 -9.10 13.49
N GLY A 261 10.63 -9.86 14.43
CA GLY A 261 10.12 -11.18 14.83
C GLY A 261 8.76 -11.11 15.52
N CYS A 262 8.48 -10.05 16.29
CA CYS A 262 7.18 -9.87 16.97
C CYS A 262 6.06 -9.44 16.03
N VAL A 263 6.36 -8.75 14.93
CA VAL A 263 5.30 -8.11 14.12
C VAL A 263 5.31 -8.47 12.64
N TYR A 264 6.36 -9.10 12.12
CA TYR A 264 6.49 -9.40 10.69
C TYR A 264 7.11 -10.79 10.41
N ASP A 265 6.80 -11.79 11.23
CA ASP A 265 7.21 -13.18 10.99
C ASP A 265 6.01 -14.04 10.59
N ALA A 266 6.09 -14.69 9.42
CA ALA A 266 5.06 -15.60 8.94
C ALA A 266 4.81 -16.83 9.86
N LYS A 267 5.75 -17.11 10.76
CA LYS A 267 5.64 -18.21 11.74
C LYS A 267 4.91 -17.83 13.01
N LEU A 268 4.51 -16.55 13.18
CA LEU A 268 3.74 -16.13 14.34
C LEU A 268 2.40 -16.85 14.42
N THR A 269 2.12 -17.39 15.60
CA THR A 269 0.85 -18.05 15.93
C THR A 269 0.25 -17.39 17.15
N ASP A 270 -1.01 -17.66 17.45
CA ASP A 270 -1.69 -17.20 18.67
C ASP A 270 -0.90 -17.52 19.96
N ALA A 271 -0.13 -18.61 19.93
CA ALA A 271 0.67 -19.05 21.06
C ALA A 271 2.08 -18.42 21.11
N THR A 272 2.56 -17.82 20.00
CA THR A 272 3.92 -17.30 19.86
C THR A 272 4.00 -15.81 19.65
N VAL A 273 2.87 -15.09 19.57
CA VAL A 273 2.86 -13.62 19.56
C VAL A 273 3.56 -13.08 20.80
N CYS A 274 4.29 -11.97 20.61
CA CYS A 274 5.02 -11.36 21.70
C CYS A 274 4.09 -10.85 22.81
N THR A 275 4.52 -11.03 24.06
CA THR A 275 3.85 -10.43 25.22
C THR A 275 4.17 -8.94 25.31
N LEU A 276 3.33 -8.19 26.02
CA LEU A 276 3.57 -6.77 26.30
C LEU A 276 4.79 -6.54 27.20
N GLY A 277 5.31 -7.57 27.85
CA GLY A 277 6.60 -7.53 28.54
C GLY A 277 7.81 -7.58 27.60
N GLN A 278 7.64 -8.20 26.42
CA GLN A 278 8.67 -8.28 25.39
C GLN A 278 8.61 -7.05 24.45
N LEU A 279 7.40 -6.67 24.03
CA LEU A 279 7.16 -5.51 23.16
C LEU A 279 5.93 -4.75 23.69
N PRO A 280 6.10 -3.71 24.52
CA PRO A 280 5.01 -2.97 25.12
C PRO A 280 4.27 -2.11 24.07
N LEU A 281 3.05 -1.72 24.41
CA LEU A 281 2.43 -0.58 23.74
C LEU A 281 3.25 0.67 24.03
N LEU A 282 3.37 1.56 23.06
CA LEU A 282 4.07 2.84 23.24
C LEU A 282 3.47 3.65 24.41
N GLY A 283 2.13 3.58 24.60
CA GLY A 283 1.45 4.23 25.72
C GLY A 283 1.76 3.63 27.09
N GLN A 284 2.11 2.34 27.16
CA GLN A 284 2.59 1.73 28.41
C GLN A 284 4.02 2.14 28.73
N GLU A 285 4.89 2.21 27.71
CA GLU A 285 6.28 2.65 27.88
C GLU A 285 6.37 4.08 28.40
N THR A 286 5.47 4.96 27.94
CA THR A 286 5.44 6.37 28.34
C THR A 286 4.55 6.66 29.55
N ASN A 287 3.98 5.62 30.19
CA ASN A 287 3.00 5.75 31.29
C ASN A 287 1.83 6.69 30.97
N GLY A 288 1.41 6.73 29.69
CA GLY A 288 0.32 7.58 29.21
C GLY A 288 0.72 9.01 28.82
N ASP A 289 2.00 9.39 29.00
CA ASP A 289 2.51 10.67 28.53
C ASP A 289 2.74 10.67 27.02
N LEU A 290 2.71 11.85 26.40
CA LEU A 290 2.99 12.01 24.97
C LEU A 290 4.41 11.53 24.63
N PRO A 291 4.57 10.48 23.80
CA PRO A 291 5.88 9.97 23.44
C PRO A 291 6.70 11.00 22.65
N SER A 292 8.00 11.02 22.85
CA SER A 292 8.91 11.74 21.96
C SER A 292 8.99 11.06 20.61
N VAL A 293 9.46 11.76 19.58
CA VAL A 293 9.68 11.15 18.26
C VAL A 293 10.70 10.00 18.38
N GLU A 294 11.74 10.15 19.18
CA GLU A 294 12.76 9.12 19.41
C GLU A 294 12.15 7.85 20.02
N GLN A 295 11.22 7.99 20.97
CA GLN A 295 10.50 6.83 21.53
C GLN A 295 9.66 6.13 20.47
N VAL A 296 8.94 6.87 19.62
CA VAL A 296 8.22 6.31 18.48
C VAL A 296 9.18 5.54 17.56
N MET A 297 10.33 6.16 17.21
CA MET A 297 11.29 5.55 16.28
C MET A 297 11.92 4.25 16.79
N ASN A 298 11.96 4.01 18.12
CA ASN A 298 12.37 2.73 18.70
C ASN A 298 11.43 1.56 18.34
N HIS A 299 10.20 1.85 17.93
CA HIS A 299 9.18 0.88 17.54
C HIS A 299 9.01 0.76 16.02
N VAL A 300 9.88 1.38 15.23
CA VAL A 300 9.76 1.41 13.76
C VAL A 300 10.53 0.27 13.11
N VAL A 301 9.83 -0.45 12.24
CA VAL A 301 10.34 -1.52 11.37
C VAL A 301 10.20 -1.08 9.92
N VAL A 302 11.24 -1.26 9.13
CA VAL A 302 11.26 -0.78 7.74
C VAL A 302 11.77 -1.85 6.78
N SER A 303 11.31 -1.80 5.53
CA SER A 303 11.96 -2.53 4.43
C SER A 303 13.20 -1.80 3.89
N HIS A 304 13.20 -0.46 3.97
CA HIS A 304 14.27 0.42 3.50
C HIS A 304 14.48 1.56 4.50
N ASP A 305 15.72 1.93 4.76
CA ASP A 305 16.05 2.97 5.76
C ASP A 305 15.45 4.35 5.43
N TRP A 306 15.28 4.68 4.14
CA TRP A 306 14.66 5.94 3.75
C TRP A 306 13.20 6.09 4.27
N LEU A 307 12.46 4.97 4.42
CA LEU A 307 11.11 4.97 4.98
C LEU A 307 11.11 5.46 6.43
N GLY A 308 12.02 4.95 7.25
CA GLY A 308 12.17 5.39 8.64
C GLY A 308 12.58 6.86 8.72
N ALA A 309 13.53 7.28 7.89
CA ALA A 309 13.99 8.68 7.85
C ALA A 309 12.87 9.65 7.45
N ASN A 310 12.09 9.31 6.42
CA ASN A 310 10.97 10.15 5.96
C ASN A 310 9.82 10.16 6.96
N PHE A 311 9.53 9.04 7.62
CA PHE A 311 8.52 8.98 8.69
C PHE A 311 8.92 9.79 9.92
N GLU A 312 10.20 9.71 10.34
CA GLU A 312 10.71 10.56 11.40
C GLU A 312 10.60 12.05 11.05
N ALA A 313 11.04 12.43 9.85
CA ALA A 313 10.92 13.80 9.36
C ALA A 313 9.45 14.26 9.28
N PHE A 314 8.53 13.36 8.84
CA PHE A 314 7.11 13.63 8.83
C PHE A 314 6.56 13.94 10.23
N LEU A 315 6.86 13.12 11.23
CA LEU A 315 6.41 13.37 12.60
C LEU A 315 6.95 14.69 13.14
N ARG A 316 8.23 14.99 12.91
CA ARG A 316 8.86 16.26 13.36
C ARG A 316 8.24 17.49 12.69
N ALA A 317 7.91 17.40 11.41
CA ALA A 317 7.38 18.52 10.64
C ALA A 317 5.88 18.72 10.81
N ASN A 318 5.10 17.64 10.91
CA ASN A 318 3.65 17.69 10.76
C ASN A 318 2.87 17.34 12.04
N ASP A 319 3.48 16.68 13.04
CA ASP A 319 2.79 16.32 14.29
C ASP A 319 2.92 17.42 15.38
N THR A 320 2.65 18.67 15.00
CA THR A 320 2.82 19.83 15.88
C THR A 320 1.90 19.82 17.09
N GLN A 321 0.72 19.21 16.97
CA GLN A 321 -0.25 19.05 18.06
C GLN A 321 -0.03 17.75 18.86
N GLY A 322 0.82 16.84 18.37
CA GLY A 322 1.06 15.55 18.97
C GLY A 322 -0.07 14.53 18.75
N ASP A 323 -0.96 14.77 17.80
CA ASP A 323 -2.11 13.88 17.57
C ASP A 323 -1.65 12.51 17.07
N PHE A 324 -0.75 12.45 16.09
CA PHE A 324 -0.24 11.18 15.56
C PHE A 324 0.49 10.37 16.63
N ARG A 325 1.37 11.03 17.42
CA ARG A 325 2.07 10.34 18.51
C ARG A 325 1.14 9.87 19.61
N ARG A 326 0.06 10.63 19.94
CA ARG A 326 -0.97 10.18 20.90
C ARG A 326 -1.71 8.94 20.40
N MET A 327 -2.11 8.96 19.12
CA MET A 327 -2.80 7.82 18.54
C MET A 327 -1.88 6.61 18.41
N LEU A 328 -0.58 6.78 18.13
CA LEU A 328 0.42 5.72 18.12
C LEU A 328 0.62 5.04 19.48
N MET A 329 0.20 5.66 20.58
CA MET A 329 0.31 5.05 21.92
C MET A 329 -0.41 3.71 22.06
N SER A 330 -1.41 3.44 21.22
CA SER A 330 -2.16 2.17 21.14
C SER A 330 -1.48 1.11 20.28
N THR A 331 -0.26 1.34 19.81
CA THR A 331 0.48 0.40 18.97
C THR A 331 1.72 -0.17 19.67
N THR A 332 2.09 -1.39 19.29
CA THR A 332 3.36 -2.04 19.69
C THR A 332 4.48 -1.73 18.71
N ALA A 333 4.16 -1.51 17.44
CA ALA A 333 5.13 -1.20 16.39
C ALA A 333 4.50 -0.49 15.19
N ILE A 334 5.36 0.13 14.38
CA ILE A 334 5.04 0.77 13.11
C ILE A 334 5.87 0.09 12.02
N VAL A 335 5.23 -0.60 11.08
CA VAL A 335 5.88 -1.29 9.97
C VAL A 335 5.68 -0.49 8.69
N LEU A 336 6.79 -0.03 8.08
CA LEU A 336 6.75 0.66 6.78
C LEU A 336 7.40 -0.23 5.73
N GLY A 337 6.65 -0.65 4.73
CA GLY A 337 7.11 -1.66 3.78
C GLY A 337 6.82 -1.33 2.32
N ALA A 338 7.83 -1.53 1.46
CA ALA A 338 7.73 -1.33 0.01
C ALA A 338 6.70 -2.25 -0.68
N HIS A 339 6.29 -3.31 0.00
CA HIS A 339 5.28 -4.27 -0.47
C HIS A 339 4.10 -4.41 0.51
N VAL A 340 3.97 -3.51 1.48
CA VAL A 340 2.74 -3.39 2.28
C VAL A 340 1.72 -2.67 1.41
N ARG A 341 0.65 -3.38 1.05
CA ARG A 341 -0.45 -2.83 0.27
C ARG A 341 -1.71 -3.67 0.49
N PRO A 342 -2.77 -3.04 0.96
CA PRO A 342 -2.87 -1.67 1.49
C PRO A 342 -2.24 -1.51 2.89
N SER A 343 -2.31 -0.29 3.45
CA SER A 343 -2.02 -0.05 4.88
C SER A 343 -3.09 -0.68 5.77
N PHE A 344 -2.74 -1.08 7.00
CA PHE A 344 -3.68 -1.68 7.95
C PHE A 344 -3.15 -1.69 9.39
N TYR A 345 -4.06 -1.82 10.36
CA TYR A 345 -3.72 -2.20 11.73
C TYR A 345 -3.97 -3.69 11.95
N ASN A 346 -3.05 -4.42 12.60
CA ASN A 346 -3.23 -5.82 12.94
C ASN A 346 -3.45 -5.99 14.45
N PRO A 347 -4.67 -6.36 14.88
CA PRO A 347 -5.01 -6.49 16.29
C PRO A 347 -4.35 -7.69 16.99
N ALA A 348 -3.76 -8.64 16.25
CA ALA A 348 -3.03 -9.75 16.86
C ALA A 348 -1.63 -9.33 17.30
N THR A 349 -0.97 -8.49 16.53
CA THR A 349 0.37 -7.97 16.85
C THR A 349 0.31 -6.63 17.58
N GLY A 350 -0.78 -5.88 17.46
CA GLY A 350 -0.90 -4.51 17.94
C GLY A 350 -0.10 -3.51 17.12
N ALA A 351 0.30 -3.86 15.91
CA ALA A 351 1.13 -3.03 15.04
C ALA A 351 0.33 -2.41 13.89
N ILE A 352 0.77 -1.23 13.43
CA ILE A 352 0.28 -0.60 12.19
C ILE A 352 1.24 -0.90 11.05
N TYR A 353 0.70 -1.18 9.87
CA TYR A 353 1.44 -1.51 8.65
C TYR A 353 1.12 -0.48 7.59
N LEU A 354 2.13 0.21 7.09
CA LEU A 354 1.97 1.38 6.23
C LEU A 354 2.60 1.15 4.85
N ASP A 355 1.85 1.44 3.80
CA ASP A 355 2.31 1.42 2.42
C ASP A 355 3.36 2.51 2.20
N ALA A 356 4.52 2.13 1.69
CA ALA A 356 5.63 3.00 1.36
C ALA A 356 5.26 4.12 0.37
N ASP A 357 4.24 3.92 -0.48
CA ASP A 357 3.82 4.93 -1.46
C ASP A 357 3.34 6.24 -0.82
N ASN A 358 2.96 6.20 0.46
CA ASN A 358 2.56 7.41 1.20
C ASN A 358 3.76 8.22 1.75
N PHE A 359 5.01 7.71 1.70
CA PHE A 359 6.13 8.31 2.42
C PHE A 359 7.34 8.70 1.57
N TRP A 360 7.40 8.41 0.26
CA TRP A 360 8.54 8.77 -0.57
C TRP A 360 8.59 10.28 -0.84
N LEU A 361 9.80 10.84 -0.89
CA LEU A 361 10.10 12.24 -1.23
C LEU A 361 10.88 12.35 -2.54
N ALA A 362 11.78 11.41 -2.80
CA ALA A 362 12.63 11.42 -3.99
C ALA A 362 12.19 10.35 -5.01
N PRO A 363 12.37 10.58 -6.32
CA PRO A 363 12.08 9.57 -7.33
C PRO A 363 12.81 8.24 -7.11
N ALA A 364 14.06 8.28 -6.63
CA ALA A 364 14.83 7.07 -6.34
C ALA A 364 14.25 6.23 -5.20
N GLU A 365 13.62 6.87 -4.19
CA GLU A 365 12.89 6.18 -3.13
C GLU A 365 11.64 5.49 -3.69
N ARG A 366 10.88 6.21 -4.54
CA ARG A 366 9.73 5.64 -5.24
C ARG A 366 10.10 4.44 -6.12
N ASP A 367 11.32 4.45 -6.69
CA ASP A 367 11.82 3.34 -7.52
C ASP A 367 12.00 2.03 -6.72
N THR A 368 11.99 2.06 -5.39
CA THR A 368 12.05 0.87 -4.53
C THR A 368 10.69 0.28 -4.17
N ILE A 369 9.59 0.94 -4.56
CA ILE A 369 8.22 0.55 -4.18
C ILE A 369 7.60 -0.32 -5.25
N ASP A 370 6.87 -1.37 -4.86
CA ASP A 370 6.06 -2.17 -5.76
C ASP A 370 4.82 -1.40 -6.26
N GLU A 371 4.47 -1.55 -7.54
CA GLU A 371 3.32 -0.90 -8.18
C GLU A 371 2.24 -1.89 -8.60
N VAL A 372 2.33 -3.15 -8.18
CA VAL A 372 1.28 -4.13 -8.51
C VAL A 372 -0.05 -3.62 -7.97
N PRO A 373 -1.09 -3.49 -8.81
CA PRO A 373 -2.42 -3.11 -8.36
C PRO A 373 -2.94 -4.06 -7.30
N ASP A 374 -3.73 -3.54 -6.37
CA ASP A 374 -4.47 -4.36 -5.43
C ASP A 374 -5.47 -5.25 -6.19
N PHE A 375 -5.65 -6.49 -5.73
CA PHE A 375 -6.55 -7.47 -6.38
C PHE A 375 -8.03 -7.05 -6.35
N ARG A 376 -8.40 -6.03 -5.56
CA ARG A 376 -9.77 -5.49 -5.48
C ARG A 376 -10.06 -4.39 -6.49
N SER A 377 -9.08 -4.01 -7.31
CA SER A 377 -9.26 -2.90 -8.26
C SER A 377 -10.48 -3.05 -9.18
N ASP A 378 -10.98 -4.28 -9.35
CA ASP A 378 -12.16 -4.58 -10.17
C ASP A 378 -13.47 -4.80 -9.37
N PHE A 379 -13.42 -4.72 -8.02
CA PHE A 379 -14.62 -4.90 -7.20
C PHE A 379 -15.64 -3.80 -7.51
N GLY A 380 -16.92 -4.14 -7.54
CA GLY A 380 -17.99 -3.20 -7.87
C GLY A 380 -18.06 -2.79 -9.36
N SER A 381 -17.15 -3.24 -10.22
CA SER A 381 -17.11 -2.84 -11.64
C SER A 381 -18.37 -3.18 -12.43
N SER A 382 -19.17 -4.12 -11.95
CA SER A 382 -20.45 -4.52 -12.58
C SER A 382 -21.66 -3.69 -12.15
N LEU A 383 -21.47 -2.72 -11.24
CA LEU A 383 -22.55 -1.85 -10.77
C LEU A 383 -22.77 -0.67 -11.71
N ALA A 384 -24.03 -0.23 -11.88
CA ALA A 384 -24.39 0.88 -12.78
C ALA A 384 -24.13 2.27 -12.15
N TYR A 385 -23.43 2.32 -11.06
CA TYR A 385 -22.97 3.54 -10.38
C TYR A 385 -21.52 3.39 -9.93
N ALA A 386 -20.87 4.52 -9.64
CA ALA A 386 -19.65 4.60 -8.86
C ALA A 386 -19.80 5.68 -7.79
N TYR A 387 -19.14 5.51 -6.64
CA TYR A 387 -18.97 6.60 -5.72
C TYR A 387 -17.57 7.20 -5.85
N LEU A 388 -17.51 8.52 -5.69
CA LEU A 388 -16.28 9.29 -5.75
C LEU A 388 -16.05 9.97 -4.42
N TRP A 389 -14.80 10.09 -4.00
CA TRP A 389 -14.43 10.88 -2.85
C TRP A 389 -13.12 11.64 -3.08
N ARG A 390 -12.93 12.72 -2.37
CA ARG A 390 -11.69 13.49 -2.30
C ARG A 390 -11.68 14.31 -1.03
N TYR A 391 -10.49 14.73 -0.62
CA TYR A 391 -10.36 15.80 0.35
C TYR A 391 -10.16 17.13 -0.37
N ALA A 392 -10.89 18.17 0.09
CA ALA A 392 -10.84 19.52 -0.44
C ALA A 392 -10.55 20.53 0.67
N LYS A 393 -9.75 21.55 0.37
CA LYS A 393 -9.45 22.69 1.24
C LYS A 393 -9.56 23.97 0.43
N ALA A 394 -10.45 24.89 0.87
CA ALA A 394 -10.68 26.16 0.19
C ALA A 394 -10.91 25.99 -1.34
N ASP A 395 -11.80 25.07 -1.70
CA ASP A 395 -12.15 24.74 -3.09
C ASP A 395 -10.96 24.26 -3.96
N GLN A 396 -9.94 23.71 -3.35
CA GLN A 396 -8.81 23.08 -4.04
C GLN A 396 -8.65 21.64 -3.57
N ARG A 397 -8.14 20.77 -4.43
CA ARG A 397 -7.80 19.40 -4.05
C ARG A 397 -6.69 19.43 -2.99
N PHE A 398 -6.89 18.70 -1.90
CA PHE A 398 -5.88 18.57 -0.87
C PHE A 398 -4.80 17.55 -1.27
N PHE A 399 -5.17 16.50 -2.01
CA PHE A 399 -4.22 15.55 -2.59
C PHE A 399 -3.74 16.02 -3.96
N LYS A 400 -2.50 15.69 -4.27
CA LYS A 400 -1.95 15.76 -5.64
C LYS A 400 -1.93 14.38 -6.26
N TYR A 401 -2.15 14.32 -7.56
CA TYR A 401 -1.87 13.12 -8.33
C TYR A 401 -0.38 13.08 -8.67
N TRP A 402 0.25 11.96 -8.36
CA TRP A 402 1.66 11.71 -8.62
C TRP A 402 1.79 10.67 -9.72
N ASP A 403 1.78 11.13 -10.97
CA ASP A 403 1.88 10.27 -12.14
C ASP A 403 3.12 9.35 -12.03
N PRO A 404 2.96 8.01 -12.02
CA PRO A 404 4.08 7.09 -11.97
C PRO A 404 4.96 7.15 -13.22
N GLN A 405 4.46 7.73 -14.30
CA GLN A 405 5.25 7.96 -15.51
C GLN A 405 6.20 9.16 -15.38
N GLN A 406 6.04 10.00 -14.35
CA GLN A 406 6.87 11.18 -14.10
C GLN A 406 7.78 10.97 -12.89
N ARG A 407 9.06 11.32 -13.07
CA ARG A 407 10.06 11.28 -12.01
C ARG A 407 10.14 12.62 -11.30
N VAL A 408 9.22 12.88 -10.41
CA VAL A 408 9.11 14.14 -9.64
C VAL A 408 9.41 13.91 -8.17
N ALA A 409 9.84 14.95 -7.46
CA ALA A 409 10.03 14.92 -6.01
C ALA A 409 8.79 15.45 -5.29
N ARG A 410 8.57 14.98 -4.05
CA ARG A 410 7.58 15.49 -3.10
C ARG A 410 8.24 16.36 -2.04
N THR A 411 7.43 17.16 -1.35
CA THR A 411 7.79 17.93 -0.16
C THR A 411 7.18 17.31 1.09
N GLN A 412 7.62 17.73 2.29
CA GLN A 412 6.98 17.30 3.55
C GLN A 412 5.51 17.71 3.64
N SER A 413 5.11 18.82 3.03
CA SER A 413 3.70 19.22 2.97
C SER A 413 2.87 18.31 2.05
N ASP A 414 3.47 17.76 1.00
CA ASP A 414 2.82 16.76 0.15
C ASP A 414 2.61 15.44 0.92
N LEU A 415 3.56 15.06 1.78
CA LEU A 415 3.40 13.89 2.65
C LEU A 415 2.25 14.06 3.66
N LEU A 416 2.02 15.27 4.18
CA LEU A 416 0.89 15.51 5.08
C LEU A 416 -0.45 15.21 4.41
N ALA A 417 -0.59 15.55 3.14
CA ALA A 417 -1.79 15.21 2.38
C ALA A 417 -1.95 13.69 2.22
N GLU A 418 -0.87 12.98 1.90
CA GLU A 418 -0.90 11.53 1.60
C GLU A 418 -0.96 10.66 2.86
N ALA A 419 -0.18 10.97 3.89
CA ALA A 419 -0.04 10.16 5.09
C ALA A 419 -0.95 10.60 6.24
N GLY A 420 -1.37 11.87 6.29
CA GLY A 420 -2.10 12.42 7.43
C GLY A 420 -3.46 11.76 7.64
N TRP A 421 -4.30 11.70 6.60
CA TRP A 421 -5.59 11.03 6.67
C TRP A 421 -5.43 9.52 6.91
N LEU A 422 -4.46 8.88 6.25
CA LEU A 422 -4.17 7.46 6.42
C LEU A 422 -3.83 7.14 7.87
N LEU A 423 -2.96 7.93 8.50
CA LEU A 423 -2.60 7.75 9.90
C LEU A 423 -3.80 7.98 10.82
N TYR A 424 -4.65 8.99 10.57
CA TYR A 424 -5.88 9.18 11.35
C TYR A 424 -6.83 7.99 11.21
N HIS A 425 -6.93 7.42 10.00
CA HIS A 425 -7.77 6.24 9.74
C HIS A 425 -7.24 4.99 10.46
N GLU A 426 -6.04 4.57 10.13
CA GLU A 426 -5.46 3.32 10.65
C GLU A 426 -5.25 3.34 12.17
N LEU A 427 -4.86 4.49 12.71
CA LEU A 427 -4.70 4.63 14.15
C LEU A 427 -6.03 4.76 14.89
N SER A 428 -7.13 5.07 14.20
CA SER A 428 -8.48 4.95 14.78
C SER A 428 -8.78 3.50 15.13
N HIS A 429 -8.41 2.55 14.27
CA HIS A 429 -8.53 1.12 14.58
C HIS A 429 -7.69 0.72 15.79
N ALA A 430 -6.43 1.17 15.89
CA ALA A 430 -5.59 0.87 17.04
C ALA A 430 -6.25 1.32 18.35
N ASN A 431 -6.83 2.52 18.36
CA ASN A 431 -7.48 3.11 19.53
C ASN A 431 -8.90 2.59 19.78
N ASP A 432 -9.58 2.05 18.77
CA ASP A 432 -10.82 1.29 18.94
C ASP A 432 -10.55 -0.02 19.70
N PHE A 433 -9.55 -0.76 19.25
CA PHE A 433 -9.17 -2.03 19.87
C PHE A 433 -8.56 -1.84 21.26
N ILE A 434 -7.69 -0.84 21.45
CA ILE A 434 -6.99 -0.56 22.71
C ILE A 434 -7.07 0.93 23.03
N PRO A 435 -8.19 1.44 23.53
CA PRO A 435 -8.29 2.83 23.96
C PRO A 435 -7.33 3.13 25.12
N SER A 436 -6.92 4.40 25.26
CA SER A 436 -5.93 4.83 26.24
C SER A 436 -6.28 4.45 27.70
N SER A 437 -7.56 4.35 28.02
CA SER A 437 -8.05 3.89 29.34
C SER A 437 -7.64 2.44 29.68
N GLN A 438 -7.19 1.66 28.70
CA GLN A 438 -6.82 0.25 28.88
C GLN A 438 -5.32 0.04 29.12
N TYR A 439 -4.46 1.03 28.93
CA TYR A 439 -3.00 0.84 29.07
C TYR A 439 -2.59 0.36 30.46
N ALA A 440 -3.23 0.88 31.52
CA ALA A 440 -2.94 0.50 32.89
C ALA A 440 -3.52 -0.88 33.31
N VAL A 441 -4.47 -1.41 32.54
CA VAL A 441 -5.12 -2.71 32.81
C VAL A 441 -4.28 -3.85 32.25
N LEU A 442 -3.56 -3.61 31.16
CA LEU A 442 -2.75 -4.60 30.46
C LEU A 442 -1.45 -4.90 31.20
N GLY A 443 -1.25 -6.15 31.57
CA GLY A 443 -0.05 -6.63 32.25
C GLY A 443 1.06 -7.07 31.30
N LYS A 444 2.29 -7.20 31.82
CA LYS A 444 3.44 -7.65 31.02
C LYS A 444 3.31 -9.07 30.46
N ALA A 445 2.50 -9.92 31.06
CA ALA A 445 2.25 -11.28 30.59
C ALA A 445 1.14 -11.36 29.51
N ASP A 446 0.38 -10.30 29.34
CA ASP A 446 -0.70 -10.25 28.36
C ASP A 446 -0.14 -10.13 26.94
N THR A 447 -0.93 -10.59 25.97
CA THR A 447 -0.70 -10.36 24.54
C THR A 447 -1.81 -9.47 24.01
N VAL A 448 -1.50 -8.63 23.02
CA VAL A 448 -2.52 -7.82 22.33
C VAL A 448 -3.60 -8.74 21.74
N ASN A 449 -3.19 -9.84 21.12
CA ASN A 449 -4.08 -10.84 20.56
C ASN A 449 -5.17 -11.31 21.55
N ALA A 450 -4.78 -11.80 22.73
CA ALA A 450 -5.72 -12.32 23.72
C ALA A 450 -6.65 -11.23 24.26
N PHE A 451 -6.11 -10.04 24.49
CA PHE A 451 -6.87 -8.90 25.01
C PHE A 451 -7.92 -8.42 24.00
N VAL A 452 -7.52 -8.15 22.77
CA VAL A 452 -8.42 -7.67 21.71
C VAL A 452 -9.48 -8.70 21.38
N SER A 453 -9.09 -9.98 21.22
CA SER A 453 -10.06 -11.08 21.00
C SER A 453 -11.08 -11.21 22.13
N GLY A 454 -10.66 -10.96 23.38
CA GLY A 454 -11.56 -10.94 24.54
C GLY A 454 -12.57 -9.81 24.45
N ARG A 455 -12.16 -8.59 24.15
CA ARG A 455 -13.05 -7.43 23.99
C ARG A 455 -14.01 -7.61 22.83
N TYR A 456 -13.51 -8.04 21.67
CA TYR A 456 -14.32 -8.29 20.48
C TYR A 456 -15.47 -9.30 20.77
N ARG A 457 -15.15 -10.42 21.41
CA ARG A 457 -16.19 -11.43 21.76
C ARG A 457 -17.24 -10.93 22.74
N ARG A 458 -16.95 -9.89 23.54
CA ARG A 458 -17.89 -9.29 24.47
C ARG A 458 -18.62 -8.07 23.91
N GLY A 459 -18.32 -7.65 22.68
CA GLY A 459 -18.89 -6.44 22.10
C GLY A 459 -18.46 -5.16 22.84
N GLU A 460 -17.20 -5.09 23.25
CA GLU A 460 -16.66 -3.99 24.08
C GLU A 460 -15.76 -3.02 23.30
N LEU A 461 -15.64 -3.19 21.98
CA LEU A 461 -14.91 -2.24 21.16
C LEU A 461 -15.68 -0.91 21.11
N VAL A 462 -14.99 0.19 20.88
CA VAL A 462 -15.66 1.49 20.75
C VAL A 462 -16.59 1.50 19.55
N SER A 463 -16.19 0.83 18.46
CA SER A 463 -17.00 0.62 17.26
C SER A 463 -18.26 -0.20 17.53
N ASP A 464 -18.20 -1.22 18.41
CA ASP A 464 -19.40 -1.96 18.83
C ASP A 464 -20.38 -1.04 19.57
N VAL A 465 -19.86 -0.18 20.48
CA VAL A 465 -20.68 0.80 21.21
C VAL A 465 -21.30 1.84 20.27
N LEU A 466 -20.54 2.30 19.26
CA LEU A 466 -21.04 3.21 18.24
C LEU A 466 -22.18 2.57 17.45
N HIS A 467 -21.99 1.34 16.98
CA HIS A 467 -22.98 0.59 16.23
C HIS A 467 -24.25 0.31 17.05
N ASP A 468 -24.12 -0.10 18.31
CA ASP A 468 -25.26 -0.40 19.17
C ASP A 468 -26.09 0.84 19.50
N GLN A 469 -25.46 2.01 19.70
CA GLN A 469 -26.17 3.26 20.06
C GLN A 469 -26.67 4.04 18.86
N PHE A 470 -25.94 3.99 17.74
CA PHE A 470 -26.19 4.78 16.55
C PHE A 470 -25.93 3.96 15.28
N PRO A 471 -26.67 2.87 15.05
CA PRO A 471 -26.43 1.99 13.90
C PRO A 471 -26.63 2.72 12.57
N LEU A 472 -25.87 2.32 11.57
CA LEU A 472 -26.24 2.55 10.19
C LEU A 472 -27.42 1.63 9.86
N THR A 473 -28.37 2.11 9.06
CA THR A 473 -29.68 1.46 8.91
C THR A 473 -30.02 1.05 7.49
N SER A 474 -29.22 1.46 6.51
CA SER A 474 -29.46 1.13 5.11
C SER A 474 -28.94 -0.26 4.75
N LEU A 475 -29.84 -1.25 4.72
CA LEU A 475 -29.52 -2.62 4.30
C LEU A 475 -29.05 -2.69 2.84
N GLU A 476 -29.55 -1.78 1.98
CA GLU A 476 -29.10 -1.67 0.60
C GLU A 476 -27.64 -1.26 0.54
N MET A 477 -27.21 -0.29 1.35
CA MET A 477 -25.81 0.15 1.41
C MET A 477 -24.90 -0.94 2.02
N GLU A 478 -25.35 -1.67 3.04
CA GLU A 478 -24.62 -2.84 3.57
C GLU A 478 -24.43 -3.91 2.48
N GLY A 479 -25.50 -4.23 1.74
CA GLY A 479 -25.44 -5.20 0.64
C GLY A 479 -24.54 -4.73 -0.53
N LEU A 480 -24.47 -3.43 -0.80
CA LEU A 480 -23.56 -2.86 -1.80
C LEU A 480 -22.11 -2.83 -1.29
N ALA A 481 -21.88 -2.61 -0.01
CA ALA A 481 -20.56 -2.69 0.59
C ALA A 481 -19.93 -4.09 0.46
N GLU A 482 -20.73 -5.17 0.55
CA GLU A 482 -20.26 -6.53 0.26
C GLU A 482 -19.75 -6.69 -1.18
N VAL A 483 -20.33 -5.98 -2.15
CA VAL A 483 -19.89 -6.00 -3.55
C VAL A 483 -18.67 -5.12 -3.75
N ASP A 484 -18.73 -3.85 -3.27
CA ASP A 484 -17.70 -2.84 -3.53
C ASP A 484 -16.41 -3.08 -2.76
N PHE A 485 -16.49 -3.71 -1.56
CA PHE A 485 -15.35 -3.80 -0.64
C PHE A 485 -14.90 -5.23 -0.35
N PHE A 486 -15.78 -6.23 -0.52
CA PHE A 486 -15.45 -7.64 -0.30
C PHE A 486 -15.47 -8.49 -1.56
N GLY A 487 -15.84 -7.92 -2.72
CA GLY A 487 -15.84 -8.60 -4.01
C GLY A 487 -16.93 -9.67 -4.14
N SER A 488 -17.97 -9.59 -3.32
CA SER A 488 -19.15 -10.44 -3.45
C SER A 488 -19.82 -10.22 -4.81
N ALA A 489 -20.37 -11.27 -5.39
CA ALA A 489 -21.07 -11.16 -6.67
C ALA A 489 -22.33 -10.31 -6.51
N ALA A 490 -22.46 -9.22 -7.28
CA ALA A 490 -23.65 -8.39 -7.25
C ALA A 490 -24.89 -9.15 -7.77
N THR A 491 -26.01 -9.01 -7.07
CA THR A 491 -27.32 -9.50 -7.51
C THR A 491 -27.82 -8.73 -8.74
N ALA A 492 -28.88 -9.23 -9.40
CA ALA A 492 -29.49 -8.54 -10.53
C ALA A 492 -30.04 -7.16 -10.13
N ASP A 493 -30.64 -7.03 -8.94
CA ASP A 493 -31.19 -5.78 -8.42
C ASP A 493 -30.07 -4.79 -8.11
N GLN A 494 -28.97 -5.22 -7.47
CA GLN A 494 -27.81 -4.38 -7.17
C GLN A 494 -27.17 -3.82 -8.45
N LYS A 495 -27.05 -4.66 -9.49
CA LYS A 495 -26.55 -4.21 -10.83
C LYS A 495 -27.48 -3.20 -11.51
N ALA A 496 -28.77 -3.21 -11.18
CA ALA A 496 -29.76 -2.31 -11.75
C ALA A 496 -29.92 -1.01 -10.97
N TYR A 497 -29.38 -0.89 -9.76
CA TYR A 497 -29.47 0.36 -9.01
C TYR A 497 -28.76 1.50 -9.73
N THR A 498 -29.51 2.57 -9.96
CA THR A 498 -28.96 3.81 -10.51
C THR A 498 -28.20 4.61 -9.44
N ALA A 499 -27.31 5.50 -9.85
CA ALA A 499 -26.62 6.43 -8.94
C ALA A 499 -27.59 7.24 -8.07
N ASP A 500 -28.76 7.63 -8.60
CA ASP A 500 -29.79 8.36 -7.82
C ASP A 500 -30.41 7.48 -6.72
N GLN A 501 -30.67 6.20 -6.99
CA GLN A 501 -31.21 5.29 -5.99
C GLN A 501 -30.21 5.04 -4.86
N VAL A 502 -28.94 4.76 -5.20
CA VAL A 502 -27.89 4.51 -4.21
C VAL A 502 -27.61 5.79 -3.40
N ALA A 503 -27.59 6.94 -4.05
CA ALA A 503 -27.52 8.23 -3.37
C ALA A 503 -28.66 8.44 -2.36
N GLY A 504 -29.88 8.00 -2.71
CA GLY A 504 -31.04 8.03 -1.82
C GLY A 504 -30.85 7.15 -0.58
N PHE A 505 -30.34 5.93 -0.75
CA PHE A 505 -30.04 5.01 0.36
C PHE A 505 -28.98 5.59 1.32
N PHE A 506 -27.92 6.16 0.76
CA PHE A 506 -26.83 6.77 1.52
C PHE A 506 -27.22 8.08 2.22
N ALA A 507 -27.88 9.00 1.51
CA ALA A 507 -28.20 10.34 2.02
C ALA A 507 -29.14 10.33 3.23
N ALA A 508 -30.01 9.34 3.31
CA ALA A 508 -30.97 9.18 4.40
C ALA A 508 -30.31 8.75 5.72
N ASP A 509 -29.18 8.05 5.64
CA ASP A 509 -28.48 7.46 6.78
C ASP A 509 -27.35 8.38 7.32
N LEU A 510 -26.62 7.93 8.33
CA LEU A 510 -25.63 8.72 9.08
C LEU A 510 -24.18 8.29 8.84
N ALA A 511 -23.89 7.55 7.77
CA ALA A 511 -22.52 7.26 7.34
C ALA A 511 -21.85 8.53 6.77
N THR A 512 -20.57 8.73 7.05
CA THR A 512 -19.78 9.80 6.46
C THR A 512 -19.33 9.47 5.04
N ASP A 513 -19.11 8.17 4.77
CA ASP A 513 -18.63 7.63 3.50
C ASP A 513 -19.30 6.26 3.25
N PRO A 514 -19.49 5.81 2.00
CA PRO A 514 -19.98 4.46 1.69
C PRO A 514 -19.15 3.33 2.31
N TYR A 515 -17.85 3.55 2.54
CA TYR A 515 -16.98 2.56 3.17
C TYR A 515 -17.38 2.25 4.62
N ALA A 516 -18.03 3.16 5.32
CA ALA A 516 -18.55 2.95 6.67
C ALA A 516 -19.54 1.77 6.79
N TYR A 517 -20.18 1.35 5.69
CA TYR A 517 -21.09 0.20 5.69
C TYR A 517 -20.39 -1.15 5.59
N SER A 518 -19.09 -1.18 5.34
CA SER A 518 -18.36 -2.44 5.23
C SER A 518 -18.18 -3.12 6.59
N ASP A 519 -17.98 -2.34 7.65
CA ASP A 519 -17.80 -2.83 9.03
C ASP A 519 -17.98 -1.69 10.05
N PRO A 520 -18.50 -1.95 11.28
CA PRO A 520 -18.57 -0.95 12.34
C PRO A 520 -17.24 -0.27 12.69
N ARG A 521 -16.12 -0.97 12.52
CA ARG A 521 -14.77 -0.42 12.75
C ARG A 521 -14.41 0.63 11.70
N GLU A 522 -14.85 0.41 10.45
CA GLU A 522 -14.68 1.38 9.37
C GLU A 522 -15.56 2.62 9.58
N ASP A 523 -16.80 2.43 10.06
CA ASP A 523 -17.68 3.55 10.42
C ASP A 523 -17.05 4.44 11.50
N LEU A 524 -16.44 3.83 12.52
CA LEU A 524 -15.70 4.57 13.54
C LEU A 524 -14.48 5.28 12.93
N ALA A 525 -13.66 4.58 12.15
CA ALA A 525 -12.43 5.11 11.58
C ALA A 525 -12.72 6.27 10.63
N MET A 526 -13.69 6.13 9.72
CA MET A 526 -14.14 7.19 8.82
C MET A 526 -14.65 8.42 9.59
N THR A 527 -15.45 8.19 10.66
CA THR A 527 -15.99 9.28 11.49
C THR A 527 -14.86 10.06 12.17
N LEU A 528 -13.83 9.41 12.74
CA LEU A 528 -12.73 10.10 13.40
C LEU A 528 -11.75 10.74 12.41
N GLU A 529 -11.38 10.03 11.34
CA GLU A 529 -10.52 10.52 10.28
C GLU A 529 -11.04 11.87 9.76
N GLU A 530 -12.30 11.91 9.30
CA GLU A 530 -12.89 13.13 8.74
C GLU A 530 -13.01 14.26 9.78
N THR A 531 -13.29 13.89 11.04
CA THR A 531 -13.32 14.85 12.15
C THR A 531 -11.95 15.49 12.35
N LEU A 532 -10.86 14.70 12.45
CA LEU A 532 -9.52 15.22 12.67
C LEU A 532 -8.99 15.97 11.45
N MET A 533 -9.24 15.47 10.23
CA MET A 533 -8.89 16.19 9.00
C MET A 533 -9.55 17.57 8.95
N SER A 534 -10.81 17.67 9.36
CA SER A 534 -11.51 18.97 9.41
C SER A 534 -11.00 19.88 10.52
N LEU A 535 -10.90 19.38 11.76
CA LEU A 535 -10.50 20.17 12.92
C LEU A 535 -9.04 20.63 12.90
N ARG A 536 -8.12 19.77 12.40
CA ARG A 536 -6.68 20.02 12.42
C ARG A 536 -6.14 20.68 11.17
N LEU A 537 -6.66 20.30 10.02
CA LEU A 537 -6.14 20.74 8.75
C LEU A 537 -7.08 21.67 7.97
N GLY A 538 -8.32 21.84 8.44
CA GLY A 538 -9.36 22.61 7.73
C GLY A 538 -9.71 21.98 6.39
N VAL A 539 -9.67 20.65 6.31
CA VAL A 539 -9.90 19.87 5.11
C VAL A 539 -11.23 19.14 5.24
N GLN A 540 -12.06 19.17 4.23
CA GLN A 540 -13.36 18.51 4.22
C GLN A 540 -13.40 17.40 3.17
N ARG A 541 -14.05 16.28 3.51
CA ARG A 541 -14.28 15.18 2.57
C ARG A 541 -15.45 15.49 1.66
N ASP A 542 -15.25 15.33 0.36
CA ASP A 542 -16.28 15.29 -0.67
C ASP A 542 -16.64 13.82 -0.92
N VAL A 543 -17.94 13.52 -0.97
CA VAL A 543 -18.50 12.24 -1.40
C VAL A 543 -19.56 12.49 -2.44
N ALA A 544 -19.55 11.72 -3.55
CA ALA A 544 -20.56 11.84 -4.61
C ALA A 544 -20.85 10.47 -5.24
N PHE A 545 -22.04 10.35 -5.83
CA PHE A 545 -22.45 9.24 -6.66
C PHE A 545 -22.62 9.69 -8.11
N VAL A 546 -22.04 8.92 -9.02
CA VAL A 546 -22.06 9.16 -10.47
C VAL A 546 -22.49 7.89 -11.20
N PRO A 547 -23.06 7.98 -12.41
CA PRO A 547 -23.31 6.79 -13.24
C PRO A 547 -22.02 6.06 -13.61
N ASN A 548 -22.14 4.75 -13.78
CA ASN A 548 -21.11 3.88 -14.35
C ASN A 548 -21.76 3.06 -15.46
N ASP A 549 -21.38 3.31 -16.69
CA ASP A 549 -21.97 2.69 -17.88
C ASP A 549 -20.97 1.84 -18.66
N SER A 550 -21.33 1.39 -19.84
CA SER A 550 -20.46 0.56 -20.68
C SER A 550 -19.16 1.25 -21.13
N ALA A 551 -19.08 2.58 -21.03
CA ALA A 551 -17.89 3.37 -21.30
C ALA A 551 -17.06 3.64 -20.03
N GLY A 552 -17.56 3.23 -18.85
CA GLY A 552 -16.93 3.41 -17.55
C GLY A 552 -17.60 4.48 -16.68
N ILE A 553 -16.86 4.96 -15.66
CA ILE A 553 -17.35 5.93 -14.70
C ILE A 553 -17.58 7.30 -15.37
N VAL A 554 -18.78 7.85 -15.21
CA VAL A 554 -19.19 9.13 -15.81
C VAL A 554 -18.88 10.28 -14.84
N PHE A 555 -17.68 10.83 -14.92
CA PHE A 555 -17.23 11.92 -14.04
C PHE A 555 -17.92 13.26 -14.30
N ASP A 556 -18.59 13.42 -15.44
CA ASP A 556 -19.22 14.67 -15.85
C ASP A 556 -20.70 14.81 -15.38
N ASP A 557 -21.21 13.82 -14.63
CA ASP A 557 -22.61 13.79 -14.18
C ASP A 557 -22.74 13.36 -12.71
N VAL A 558 -22.48 14.28 -11.77
CA VAL A 558 -22.73 14.05 -10.34
C VAL A 558 -24.23 14.01 -10.10
N ARG A 559 -24.77 12.86 -9.69
CA ARG A 559 -26.20 12.72 -9.40
C ARG A 559 -26.54 13.22 -8.01
N TRP A 560 -25.65 13.03 -7.06
CA TRP A 560 -25.71 13.53 -5.70
C TRP A 560 -24.29 13.63 -5.15
N GLY A 561 -24.06 14.63 -4.30
CA GLY A 561 -22.80 14.74 -3.56
C GLY A 561 -22.89 15.73 -2.42
N GLN A 562 -21.97 15.60 -1.47
CA GLN A 562 -21.89 16.44 -0.28
C GLN A 562 -20.44 16.59 0.18
N ARG A 563 -20.06 17.82 0.56
CA ARG A 563 -18.79 18.15 1.22
C ARG A 563 -19.00 18.23 2.72
N GLY A 564 -18.09 17.61 3.50
CA GLY A 564 -18.04 17.78 4.95
C GLY A 564 -19.19 17.12 5.69
N ARG A 565 -19.63 15.96 5.28
CA ARG A 565 -20.77 15.24 5.83
C ARG A 565 -20.65 14.98 7.34
N VAL A 566 -19.43 14.77 7.84
CA VAL A 566 -19.15 14.62 9.29
C VAL A 566 -19.64 15.82 10.12
N GLY A 567 -19.80 16.99 9.51
CA GLY A 567 -20.34 18.20 10.13
C GLY A 567 -21.86 18.27 10.20
N ASP A 568 -22.61 17.26 9.71
CA ASP A 568 -24.08 17.23 9.81
C ASP A 568 -24.52 17.25 11.28
N PRO A 569 -25.42 18.15 11.67
CA PRO A 569 -25.94 18.22 13.05
C PRO A 569 -26.51 16.89 13.56
N ARG A 570 -27.07 16.06 12.68
CA ARG A 570 -27.59 14.72 13.03
C ARG A 570 -26.50 13.74 13.47
N MET A 571 -25.28 13.93 12.98
CA MET A 571 -24.12 13.10 13.31
C MET A 571 -23.38 13.57 14.57
N ARG A 572 -23.70 14.75 15.10
CA ARG A 572 -22.94 15.39 16.17
C ARG A 572 -22.71 14.49 17.39
N VAL A 573 -23.72 13.73 17.79
CA VAL A 573 -23.61 12.82 18.95
C VAL A 573 -22.68 11.66 18.65
N ARG A 574 -22.76 11.09 17.45
CA ARG A 574 -21.83 10.02 16.99
C ARG A 574 -20.38 10.51 17.03
N VAL A 575 -20.13 11.68 16.43
CA VAL A 575 -18.79 12.30 16.37
C VAL A 575 -18.25 12.56 17.78
N LYS A 576 -19.07 13.09 18.70
CA LYS A 576 -18.64 13.32 20.09
C LYS A 576 -18.32 12.02 20.82
N LEU A 577 -19.10 10.96 20.63
CA LEU A 577 -18.84 9.64 21.21
C LEU A 577 -17.48 9.12 20.74
N VAL A 578 -17.26 9.09 19.43
CA VAL A 578 -16.00 8.60 18.85
C VAL A 578 -14.82 9.46 19.30
N ALA A 579 -14.92 10.78 19.22
CA ALA A 579 -13.86 11.69 19.64
C ALA A 579 -13.51 11.52 21.13
N ALA A 580 -14.50 11.42 22.01
CA ALA A 580 -14.26 11.24 23.45
C ALA A 580 -13.59 9.90 23.78
N ALA A 581 -13.89 8.84 23.04
CA ALA A 581 -13.35 7.51 23.30
C ALA A 581 -11.95 7.30 22.69
N VAL A 582 -11.74 7.79 21.46
CA VAL A 582 -10.53 7.49 20.66
C VAL A 582 -9.52 8.64 20.71
N ALA A 583 -9.98 9.88 20.83
CA ALA A 583 -9.14 11.07 20.91
C ALA A 583 -9.46 11.92 22.15
N PRO A 584 -9.36 11.39 23.40
CA PRO A 584 -9.81 12.03 24.63
C PRO A 584 -9.05 13.31 24.99
N TRP A 585 -7.97 13.63 24.29
CA TRP A 585 -7.22 14.90 24.43
C TRP A 585 -7.85 16.06 23.66
N LEU A 586 -8.87 15.80 22.81
CA LEU A 586 -9.61 16.85 22.14
C LEU A 586 -10.55 17.54 23.13
N ASP A 587 -10.73 18.84 22.95
CA ASP A 587 -11.81 19.54 23.64
C ASP A 587 -13.16 18.91 23.26
N SER A 588 -13.95 18.55 24.25
CA SER A 588 -15.26 17.93 24.06
C SER A 588 -16.25 18.79 23.23
N ALA A 589 -16.02 20.10 23.19
CA ALA A 589 -16.77 21.04 22.37
C ALA A 589 -16.20 21.18 20.93
N ALA A 590 -14.98 20.70 20.66
CA ALA A 590 -14.37 20.84 19.33
C ALA A 590 -15.25 20.31 18.19
N PRO A 591 -15.95 19.16 18.31
CA PRO A 591 -16.87 18.71 17.28
C PRO A 591 -18.00 19.70 16.94
N ASP A 592 -18.39 20.60 17.87
CA ASP A 592 -19.44 21.59 17.62
C ASP A 592 -18.99 22.66 16.61
N SER A 593 -17.69 22.83 16.38
CA SER A 593 -17.11 23.74 15.41
C SER A 593 -17.01 23.18 13.98
N LEU A 594 -17.33 21.90 13.76
CA LEU A 594 -17.30 21.31 12.42
C LEU A 594 -18.21 22.08 11.47
N PRO A 595 -17.73 22.44 10.27
CA PRO A 595 -18.53 23.15 9.27
C PRO A 595 -19.76 22.32 8.86
N ALA A 596 -20.88 23.01 8.64
CA ALA A 596 -22.08 22.36 8.11
C ALA A 596 -21.80 21.80 6.71
N PRO A 597 -22.41 20.66 6.34
CA PRO A 597 -22.24 20.09 5.03
C PRO A 597 -22.72 21.01 3.90
N VAL A 598 -22.00 20.96 2.77
CA VAL A 598 -22.37 21.70 1.55
C VAL A 598 -22.78 20.73 0.46
N ALA A 599 -23.99 20.88 -0.08
CA ALA A 599 -24.47 20.06 -1.19
C ALA A 599 -23.72 20.38 -2.49
N MET A 600 -23.42 19.35 -3.28
CA MET A 600 -22.91 19.50 -4.63
C MET A 600 -24.04 19.79 -5.62
N ARG A 601 -23.68 20.35 -6.78
CA ARG A 601 -24.59 20.65 -7.87
C ARG A 601 -24.80 19.42 -8.72
N ALA A 602 -26.00 18.83 -8.66
CA ALA A 602 -26.37 17.70 -9.48
C ALA A 602 -26.37 18.06 -10.98
N GLY A 603 -25.96 17.12 -11.83
CA GLY A 603 -25.82 17.33 -13.28
C GLY A 603 -24.55 18.07 -13.69
N GLU A 604 -23.70 18.51 -12.73
CA GLU A 604 -22.38 19.06 -13.03
C GLU A 604 -21.28 18.01 -12.85
N SER A 605 -20.12 18.26 -13.45
CA SER A 605 -18.98 17.34 -13.33
C SER A 605 -18.41 17.30 -11.91
N TRP A 606 -17.74 16.18 -11.59
CA TRP A 606 -16.98 16.03 -10.34
C TRP A 606 -15.99 17.17 -10.15
N GLU A 607 -15.34 17.60 -11.22
CA GLU A 607 -14.37 18.68 -11.17
C GLU A 607 -15.01 20.04 -10.95
N ALA A 608 -16.12 20.33 -11.63
CA ALA A 608 -16.86 21.59 -11.40
C ALA A 608 -17.33 21.71 -9.95
N ASN A 609 -17.70 20.57 -9.33
CA ASN A 609 -18.06 20.49 -7.92
C ASN A 609 -16.89 20.60 -6.92
N LEU A 610 -15.66 20.79 -7.38
CA LEU A 610 -14.54 21.15 -6.49
C LEU A 610 -14.74 22.58 -5.92
N THR A 611 -15.26 23.52 -6.73
CA THR A 611 -15.54 24.89 -6.33
C THR A 611 -17.00 25.02 -5.91
N LEU A 612 -17.29 24.93 -4.62
CA LEU A 612 -18.64 25.02 -4.05
C LEU A 612 -18.97 26.40 -3.49
N THR A 613 -17.98 27.23 -3.18
CA THR A 613 -18.19 28.62 -2.74
C THR A 613 -18.81 29.44 -3.89
N PRO A 614 -19.90 30.19 -3.66
CA PRO A 614 -20.48 31.07 -4.67
C PRO A 614 -19.41 32.04 -5.18
N MET A 615 -19.19 32.08 -6.48
CA MET A 615 -18.23 33.01 -7.06
C MET A 615 -18.87 34.40 -7.15
N ASP A 616 -18.18 35.41 -6.59
CA ASP A 616 -18.38 36.79 -7.04
C ASP A 616 -18.05 36.86 -8.53
N SER A 617 -18.94 37.52 -9.29
CA SER A 617 -18.97 37.56 -10.75
C SER A 617 -17.78 38.31 -11.37
N SER A 618 -16.54 37.87 -11.12
CA SER A 618 -15.36 38.38 -11.82
C SER A 618 -15.02 37.46 -13.03
N PRO A 619 -14.77 38.00 -14.23
CA PRO A 619 -14.54 37.19 -15.40
C PRO A 619 -13.23 36.41 -15.28
N ARG A 620 -13.32 35.08 -15.40
CA ARG A 620 -12.14 34.20 -15.53
C ARG A 620 -11.50 34.40 -16.90
N HIS A 621 -10.19 34.44 -16.96
CA HIS A 621 -9.46 34.26 -18.21
C HIS A 621 -9.76 32.85 -18.73
N ALA A 622 -10.50 32.76 -19.82
CA ALA A 622 -10.77 31.49 -20.48
C ALA A 622 -9.44 30.91 -21.03
N LEU A 623 -9.12 29.69 -20.65
CA LEU A 623 -8.03 28.94 -21.25
C LEU A 623 -8.34 28.70 -22.75
N SER A 624 -7.30 28.58 -23.59
CA SER A 624 -7.51 28.21 -24.98
C SER A 624 -8.17 26.82 -25.07
N ALA A 625 -8.96 26.55 -26.10
CA ALA A 625 -9.66 25.26 -26.27
C ALA A 625 -8.71 24.04 -26.26
N SER A 626 -7.46 24.22 -26.74
CA SER A 626 -6.43 23.17 -26.70
C SER A 626 -5.87 22.94 -25.29
N ALA A 627 -5.66 24.01 -24.52
CA ALA A 627 -5.23 23.92 -23.13
C ALA A 627 -6.31 23.32 -22.24
N GLU A 628 -7.56 23.64 -22.50
CA GLU A 628 -8.72 23.04 -21.79
C GLU A 628 -8.85 21.56 -22.12
N THR A 629 -8.66 21.14 -23.36
CA THR A 629 -8.70 19.73 -23.78
C THR A 629 -7.55 18.93 -23.16
N ALA A 630 -6.33 19.49 -23.14
CA ALA A 630 -5.17 18.86 -22.50
C ALA A 630 -5.39 18.71 -20.98
N ARG A 631 -5.87 19.77 -20.32
CA ARG A 631 -6.21 19.75 -18.89
C ARG A 631 -7.26 18.68 -18.56
N ARG A 632 -8.33 18.57 -19.38
CA ARG A 632 -9.37 17.55 -19.19
C ARG A 632 -8.85 16.12 -19.40
N ALA A 633 -7.92 15.93 -20.33
CA ALA A 633 -7.29 14.63 -20.55
C ALA A 633 -6.39 14.21 -19.36
N GLU A 634 -5.58 15.15 -18.85
CA GLU A 634 -4.77 14.92 -17.63
C GLU A 634 -5.66 14.67 -16.39
N GLU A 635 -6.74 15.42 -16.24
CA GLU A 635 -7.68 15.24 -15.14
C GLU A 635 -8.42 13.91 -15.22
N ARG A 636 -8.84 13.48 -16.40
CA ARG A 636 -9.49 12.18 -16.60
C ARG A 636 -8.52 11.04 -16.25
N HIS A 637 -7.30 11.09 -16.74
CA HIS A 637 -6.26 10.10 -16.45
C HIS A 637 -5.92 10.08 -14.95
N ALA A 638 -5.79 11.26 -14.32
CA ALA A 638 -5.59 11.39 -12.89
C ALA A 638 -6.76 10.82 -12.08
N LEU A 639 -8.00 11.05 -12.51
CA LEU A 639 -9.20 10.54 -11.85
C LEU A 639 -9.36 9.02 -12.01
N GLU A 640 -9.07 8.46 -13.18
CA GLU A 640 -9.09 7.02 -13.41
C GLU A 640 -8.03 6.31 -12.55
N HIS A 641 -6.81 6.83 -12.51
CA HIS A 641 -5.74 6.32 -11.67
C HIS A 641 -6.04 6.49 -10.17
N TRP A 642 -6.66 7.62 -9.80
CA TRP A 642 -7.05 7.88 -8.43
C TRP A 642 -8.21 6.98 -7.97
N ALA A 643 -9.21 6.75 -8.82
CA ALA A 643 -10.29 5.81 -8.55
C ALA A 643 -9.76 4.37 -8.39
N ALA A 644 -8.75 3.96 -9.16
CA ALA A 644 -8.06 2.70 -8.98
C ALA A 644 -7.33 2.67 -7.61
N ARG A 645 -6.54 3.70 -7.26
CA ARG A 645 -5.81 3.77 -5.99
C ARG A 645 -6.73 3.83 -4.75
N THR A 646 -7.88 4.47 -4.84
CA THR A 646 -8.82 4.53 -3.70
C THR A 646 -9.52 3.20 -3.46
N ARG A 647 -9.67 2.37 -4.49
CA ARG A 647 -10.08 0.97 -4.33
C ARG A 647 -8.99 0.13 -3.66
N ASP A 648 -7.70 0.42 -3.91
CA ASP A 648 -6.55 -0.33 -3.39
C ASP A 648 -6.38 -0.28 -1.86
N ARG A 649 -6.98 0.67 -1.15
CA ARG A 649 -6.69 0.94 0.26
C ARG A 649 -7.55 0.17 1.27
N ARG A 650 -8.44 -0.72 0.85
CA ARG A 650 -9.55 -1.25 1.66
C ARG A 650 -9.43 -2.67 2.21
N GLU A 651 -8.39 -3.41 1.86
CA GLU A 651 -8.35 -4.86 2.09
C GLU A 651 -7.81 -5.36 3.42
N ALA A 652 -7.11 -4.53 4.13
CA ALA A 652 -6.43 -4.94 5.34
C ALA A 652 -7.41 -5.40 6.42
N HIS A 653 -8.55 -4.75 6.51
CA HIS A 653 -9.56 -4.99 7.53
C HIS A 653 -10.29 -6.31 7.34
N ASP A 654 -10.52 -6.75 6.11
CA ASP A 654 -11.13 -8.05 5.83
C ASP A 654 -10.29 -9.23 6.36
N ARG A 655 -8.96 -9.11 6.39
CA ARG A 655 -8.08 -10.09 7.05
C ARG A 655 -8.23 -10.06 8.56
N VAL A 656 -8.30 -8.88 9.15
CA VAL A 656 -8.49 -8.67 10.57
C VAL A 656 -9.83 -9.23 11.03
N ASP A 657 -10.89 -8.92 10.31
CA ASP A 657 -12.24 -9.38 10.64
C ASP A 657 -12.39 -10.90 10.48
N ARG A 658 -11.83 -11.49 9.42
CA ARG A 658 -11.77 -12.95 9.28
C ARG A 658 -10.98 -13.60 10.42
N TRP A 659 -9.91 -12.97 10.88
CA TRP A 659 -9.14 -13.42 12.01
C TRP A 659 -9.92 -13.26 13.32
N LEU A 660 -10.61 -12.13 13.55
CA LEU A 660 -11.43 -11.89 14.74
C LEU A 660 -12.65 -12.81 14.84
N ARG A 661 -13.22 -13.22 13.70
CA ARG A 661 -14.38 -14.16 13.67
C ARG A 661 -14.00 -15.63 13.86
N ARG A 662 -12.71 -15.97 13.79
CA ARG A 662 -12.16 -17.30 14.11
C ARG A 662 -11.95 -17.47 15.60
#